data_02bae6351535d552f5d977a98f20c9d5
#
_entry.id   02bae6351535d552f5d977a98f20c9d5
#
_cell.length_a   1.000
_cell.length_b   1.000
_cell.length_c   1.000
_cell.angle_alpha   90.00
_cell.angle_beta   90.00
_cell.angle_gamma   90.00
#
_symmetry.space_group_name_H-M   'P 1'
#
loop_
_entity.id
_entity.type
_entity.pdbx_description
1 polymer ?
#
loop_
_entity_poly.entity_id
_entity_poly.type
_entity_poly.pdbx_seq_one_letter_code
_entity_poly.pdbx_strand_id
1 'polypeptide(L)'
;MSFEGLSAEIIKALGSRGIFSPTEPQADAIPRISRGENLLLVAPTGIGKTEAAMIPIFDAIFRTKGKKGIRCLYITPLRALNRDMLKRMEDVGNELGITVGVRHGDTSQAERNKQSQKPPEILITTPETVQVLFTGKRLREHLKNVEWVVVDEIHELADVERGAQLSVAMERLVSIAGEYQRIGLSATVGNPTEVLRFLGGVKRKITLCRHDTHRDFDIGVECPDPSEDSVLLDRLQCEPDILAVMLRARELIDNGRSTLFFVNTRETAEWLAARFRMWDEDIGIEVHHGSLSKETRMEMEDAFKSGEIKALVCTSSLELGIDVGSTDLVIQYNSPRQVARMIQRAGRAGHRVGGLIHARILATAPDEVAESLVVARKAEAREMEAYSGRGSPLTVVANQLIAMTMTSRIDRDTAYSIFRRSHSFRDLKREEMDAVLEQLKSIKMVFEDEDGFRRSKKGMDYFYSNISMIPDERTYLIRDVSNRGIVGTLDESFVASFAEPYAMFIAKGRTWRIIEMREDEILVEEAREIGSVPSWTGSDIPVPFDVAMEVGRMRRTMDLDIYPGDENAKECVRRFVSSQKGFDVPSDRLVTVEIGDRVVIINACFGTRVNETLSKIISALLSARLGESVGASTDPYRIILQIPRSISKDLILDTISSIEPGTVESLARLTIVNSTFLRWRFVYVAKKFGIIEKNADHRFMNFGRLFDLHKGTPAYNEAVNKVLWEDLDIESTEKVISMIRNGSVEVRASGVSPIGLEGVTRSKELMQPARADHSILMALKKRLENETLYASCLSCRTQWRVRVGSAPKRFVCSKCRSRMVALLKEYDRESIKLLAKKDLTDDEKKETMKISRNANLVKENELAPMALAGRGIGPDSASRILRGMHRDEDDFLRDILSAEVLYARNKRFWD
;
A
#
# COMPACT_ATOMS: atom_id res chain seq x y z
N MET A 1 -31.46 -15.84 27.60
CA MET A 1 -30.07 -16.04 28.05
C MET A 1 -29.80 -15.07 29.19
N SER A 2 -29.21 -15.52 30.27
CA SER A 2 -28.91 -14.72 31.45
C SER A 2 -27.42 -14.68 31.74
N PHE A 3 -26.95 -13.68 32.48
CA PHE A 3 -25.57 -13.60 32.96
C PHE A 3 -25.30 -14.51 34.16
N GLU A 4 -25.75 -15.77 34.10
CA GLU A 4 -25.58 -16.74 35.15
C GLU A 4 -24.11 -16.99 35.49
N GLY A 5 -23.82 -17.06 36.80
CA GLY A 5 -22.45 -17.28 37.30
C GLY A 5 -21.62 -16.04 37.57
N LEU A 6 -22.04 -14.84 37.09
CA LEU A 6 -21.39 -13.56 37.40
C LEU A 6 -21.84 -13.03 38.78
N SER A 7 -21.03 -12.20 39.43
CA SER A 7 -21.38 -11.53 40.68
C SER A 7 -22.51 -10.51 40.48
N ALA A 8 -23.30 -10.29 41.56
CA ALA A 8 -24.43 -9.37 41.50
C ALA A 8 -23.97 -7.92 41.14
N GLU A 9 -22.79 -7.53 41.59
CA GLU A 9 -22.20 -6.21 41.33
C GLU A 9 -21.91 -6.01 39.86
N ILE A 10 -21.40 -7.03 39.16
CA ILE A 10 -21.19 -7.00 37.72
C ILE A 10 -22.52 -6.87 36.98
N ILE A 11 -23.51 -7.67 37.34
CA ILE A 11 -24.84 -7.64 36.73
C ILE A 11 -25.47 -6.24 36.91
N LYS A 12 -25.31 -5.64 38.09
CA LYS A 12 -25.78 -4.27 38.38
C LYS A 12 -25.04 -3.24 37.48
N ALA A 13 -23.72 -3.35 37.39
CA ALA A 13 -22.92 -2.47 36.55
C ALA A 13 -23.24 -2.58 35.04
N LEU A 14 -23.64 -3.75 34.58
CA LEU A 14 -24.15 -3.95 33.22
C LEU A 14 -25.53 -3.34 33.03
N GLY A 15 -26.43 -3.58 34.02
CA GLY A 15 -27.79 -3.03 34.00
C GLY A 15 -27.84 -1.51 33.98
N SER A 16 -26.92 -0.82 34.68
CA SER A 16 -26.81 0.65 34.66
C SER A 16 -26.47 1.20 33.28
N ARG A 17 -25.94 0.36 32.36
CA ARG A 17 -25.60 0.65 30.98
C ARG A 17 -26.60 0.12 29.96
N GLY A 18 -27.75 -0.39 30.42
CA GLY A 18 -28.79 -0.94 29.55
C GLY A 18 -28.46 -2.34 29.00
N ILE A 19 -27.46 -3.04 29.56
CA ILE A 19 -27.08 -4.40 29.15
C ILE A 19 -27.73 -5.41 30.10
N PHE A 20 -28.90 -5.88 29.73
CA PHE A 20 -29.73 -6.78 30.59
C PHE A 20 -29.61 -8.26 30.21
N SER A 21 -29.18 -8.55 28.99
CA SER A 21 -28.98 -9.92 28.51
C SER A 21 -27.73 -10.01 27.61
N PRO A 22 -27.02 -11.15 27.67
CA PRO A 22 -25.87 -11.35 26.79
C PRO A 22 -26.31 -11.50 25.32
N THR A 23 -25.48 -11.01 24.40
CA THR A 23 -25.58 -11.38 23.00
C THR A 23 -25.16 -12.85 22.82
N GLU A 24 -25.47 -13.44 21.67
CA GLU A 24 -25.10 -14.85 21.39
C GLU A 24 -23.58 -15.12 21.55
N PRO A 25 -22.66 -14.30 21.00
CA PRO A 25 -21.24 -14.46 21.26
C PRO A 25 -20.84 -14.30 22.73
N GLN A 26 -21.52 -13.43 23.47
CA GLN A 26 -21.26 -13.22 24.90
C GLN A 26 -21.72 -14.43 25.71
N ALA A 27 -22.87 -15.00 25.38
CA ALA A 27 -23.42 -16.16 26.05
C ALA A 27 -22.55 -17.42 25.90
N ASP A 28 -21.83 -17.57 24.77
CA ASP A 28 -20.88 -18.66 24.52
C ASP A 28 -19.50 -18.37 25.15
N ALA A 29 -18.97 -17.17 24.99
CA ALA A 29 -17.59 -16.84 25.39
C ALA A 29 -17.45 -16.64 26.91
N ILE A 30 -18.40 -15.95 27.59
CA ILE A 30 -18.29 -15.61 29.02
C ILE A 30 -18.12 -16.85 29.89
N PRO A 31 -18.93 -17.92 29.80
CA PRO A 31 -18.76 -19.09 30.62
C PRO A 31 -17.43 -19.81 30.39
N ARG A 32 -16.92 -19.83 29.14
CA ARG A 32 -15.67 -20.49 28.82
C ARG A 32 -14.47 -19.73 29.37
N ILE A 33 -14.48 -18.40 29.25
CA ILE A 33 -13.45 -17.54 29.82
C ILE A 33 -13.42 -17.65 31.33
N SER A 34 -14.60 -17.68 31.98
CA SER A 34 -14.71 -17.86 33.43
C SER A 34 -14.17 -19.22 33.92
N ARG A 35 -14.18 -20.26 33.08
CA ARG A 35 -13.55 -21.57 33.37
C ARG A 35 -12.04 -21.61 33.12
N GLY A 36 -11.43 -20.51 32.63
CA GLY A 36 -10.00 -20.43 32.34
C GLY A 36 -9.60 -20.99 30.98
N GLU A 37 -10.54 -21.23 30.06
CA GLU A 37 -10.22 -21.70 28.70
C GLU A 37 -9.53 -20.62 27.92
N ASN A 38 -8.44 -20.95 27.19
CA ASN A 38 -7.93 -20.07 26.15
C ASN A 38 -8.89 -20.06 24.96
N LEU A 39 -9.21 -18.87 24.44
CA LEU A 39 -10.32 -18.71 23.51
C LEU A 39 -10.00 -17.73 22.38
N LEU A 40 -10.45 -18.06 21.17
CA LEU A 40 -10.54 -17.14 20.04
C LEU A 40 -12.03 -16.90 19.73
N LEU A 41 -12.49 -15.66 19.92
CA LEU A 41 -13.83 -15.22 19.54
C LEU A 41 -13.77 -14.57 18.15
N VAL A 42 -14.42 -15.19 17.19
CA VAL A 42 -14.60 -14.68 15.83
C VAL A 42 -16.05 -14.26 15.66
N ALA A 43 -16.29 -12.96 15.50
CA ALA A 43 -17.64 -12.42 15.31
C ALA A 43 -17.57 -11.04 14.61
N PRO A 44 -18.64 -10.60 13.92
CA PRO A 44 -18.69 -9.31 13.28
C PRO A 44 -18.42 -8.13 14.24
N THR A 45 -18.11 -6.97 13.70
CA THR A 45 -17.93 -5.73 14.49
C THR A 45 -19.26 -5.28 15.12
N GLY A 46 -19.20 -4.58 16.27
CA GLY A 46 -20.38 -4.02 16.93
C GLY A 46 -21.29 -5.00 17.66
N ILE A 47 -20.89 -6.29 17.83
CA ILE A 47 -21.72 -7.31 18.50
C ILE A 47 -21.32 -7.54 19.98
N GLY A 48 -20.40 -6.73 20.50
CA GLY A 48 -19.98 -6.81 21.91
C GLY A 48 -18.87 -7.84 22.18
N LYS A 49 -17.92 -8.02 21.25
CA LYS A 49 -16.74 -8.89 21.46
C LYS A 49 -15.89 -8.46 22.65
N THR A 50 -15.66 -7.15 22.78
CA THR A 50 -14.88 -6.57 23.88
C THR A 50 -15.52 -6.89 25.23
N GLU A 51 -16.82 -6.69 25.35
CA GLU A 51 -17.60 -7.02 26.55
C GLU A 51 -17.57 -8.52 26.83
N ALA A 52 -17.66 -9.37 25.79
CA ALA A 52 -17.56 -10.82 25.94
C ALA A 52 -16.24 -11.28 26.61
N ALA A 53 -15.15 -10.61 26.31
CA ALA A 53 -13.86 -10.90 26.93
C ALA A 53 -13.70 -10.25 28.30
N MET A 54 -14.13 -8.99 28.45
CA MET A 54 -13.81 -8.20 29.62
C MET A 54 -14.76 -8.42 30.82
N ILE A 55 -16.03 -8.72 30.57
CA ILE A 55 -16.99 -8.98 31.64
C ILE A 55 -16.51 -10.09 32.62
N PRO A 56 -16.13 -11.30 32.15
CA PRO A 56 -15.63 -12.34 33.04
C PRO A 56 -14.30 -12.00 33.71
N ILE A 57 -13.45 -11.18 33.05
CA ILE A 57 -12.20 -10.71 33.64
C ILE A 57 -12.46 -9.71 34.77
N PHE A 58 -13.38 -8.75 34.58
CA PHE A 58 -13.80 -7.84 35.64
C PHE A 58 -14.38 -8.61 36.84
N ASP A 59 -15.21 -9.62 36.60
CA ASP A 59 -15.77 -10.47 37.65
C ASP A 59 -14.68 -11.22 38.43
N ALA A 60 -13.70 -11.82 37.73
CA ALA A 60 -12.60 -12.53 38.35
C ALA A 60 -11.70 -11.59 39.17
N ILE A 61 -11.40 -10.37 38.67
CA ILE A 61 -10.64 -9.37 39.41
C ILE A 61 -11.43 -8.91 40.66
N PHE A 62 -12.74 -8.66 40.52
CA PHE A 62 -13.61 -8.24 41.59
C PHE A 62 -13.68 -9.28 42.73
N ARG A 63 -13.82 -10.56 42.39
CA ARG A 63 -13.86 -11.65 43.37
C ARG A 63 -12.53 -11.86 44.10
N THR A 64 -11.40 -11.48 43.48
CA THR A 64 -10.04 -11.70 43.99
C THR A 64 -9.36 -10.39 44.37
N LYS A 65 -10.11 -9.46 45.02
CA LYS A 65 -9.61 -8.17 45.48
C LYS A 65 -8.36 -8.32 46.36
N GLY A 66 -7.39 -7.40 46.18
CA GLY A 66 -6.16 -7.32 47.03
C GLY A 66 -4.87 -7.75 46.32
N LYS A 67 -4.90 -8.38 45.15
CA LYS A 67 -3.71 -8.60 44.34
C LYS A 67 -3.24 -7.27 43.72
N LYS A 68 -1.95 -6.94 43.88
CA LYS A 68 -1.37 -5.72 43.34
C LYS A 68 -0.69 -6.01 42.01
N GLY A 69 -0.59 -5.02 41.14
CA GLY A 69 0.10 -5.11 39.87
C GLY A 69 -0.85 -5.21 38.68
N ILE A 70 -0.28 -5.41 37.47
CA ILE A 70 -1.07 -5.59 36.25
C ILE A 70 -1.57 -7.02 36.21
N ARG A 71 -2.88 -7.19 36.17
CA ARG A 71 -3.54 -8.52 36.13
C ARG A 71 -4.02 -8.87 34.73
N CYS A 72 -4.47 -7.88 33.96
CA CYS A 72 -4.89 -8.05 32.59
C CYS A 72 -4.14 -7.10 31.65
N LEU A 73 -3.56 -7.66 30.59
CA LEU A 73 -3.06 -6.90 29.44
C LEU A 73 -4.06 -6.98 28.31
N TYR A 74 -4.65 -5.84 27.92
CA TYR A 74 -5.50 -5.71 26.74
C TYR A 74 -4.69 -5.09 25.61
N ILE A 75 -4.37 -5.86 24.58
CA ILE A 75 -3.48 -5.48 23.50
C ILE A 75 -4.31 -5.21 22.25
N THR A 76 -4.20 -4.00 21.70
CA THR A 76 -4.90 -3.61 20.47
C THR A 76 -3.92 -3.02 19.44
N PRO A 77 -4.09 -3.32 18.13
CA PRO A 77 -3.17 -2.84 17.10
C PRO A 77 -3.23 -1.33 16.86
N LEU A 78 -4.34 -0.66 17.22
CA LEU A 78 -4.58 0.74 16.90
C LEU A 78 -4.65 1.64 18.15
N ARG A 79 -3.98 2.80 18.07
CA ARG A 79 -4.00 3.80 19.16
C ARG A 79 -5.35 4.50 19.32
N ALA A 80 -6.07 4.69 18.21
CA ALA A 80 -7.36 5.38 18.20
C ALA A 80 -8.46 4.58 18.93
N LEU A 81 -8.49 3.25 18.79
CA LEU A 81 -9.40 2.34 19.51
C LEU A 81 -9.32 2.47 21.05
N ASN A 82 -8.18 2.93 21.54
CA ASN A 82 -7.93 2.96 22.98
C ASN A 82 -8.82 3.96 23.75
N ARG A 83 -9.33 5.03 23.12
CA ARG A 83 -10.06 6.08 23.85
C ARG A 83 -11.47 5.68 24.24
N ASP A 84 -12.29 5.29 23.27
CA ASP A 84 -13.68 4.90 23.54
C ASP A 84 -13.75 3.63 24.39
N MET A 85 -12.85 2.69 24.09
CA MET A 85 -12.69 1.47 24.88
C MET A 85 -12.24 1.78 26.32
N LEU A 86 -11.25 2.67 26.49
CA LEU A 86 -10.79 3.10 27.81
C LEU A 86 -11.95 3.68 28.61
N LYS A 87 -12.70 4.63 28.06
CA LYS A 87 -13.83 5.25 28.74
C LYS A 87 -14.86 4.23 29.19
N ARG A 88 -15.27 3.32 28.30
CA ARG A 88 -16.23 2.25 28.65
C ARG A 88 -15.70 1.33 29.76
N MET A 89 -14.42 0.95 29.69
CA MET A 89 -13.80 0.09 30.70
C MET A 89 -13.56 0.83 32.03
N GLU A 90 -13.17 2.12 31.98
CA GLU A 90 -13.03 2.96 33.18
C GLU A 90 -14.36 3.14 33.90
N ASP A 91 -15.46 3.34 33.18
CA ASP A 91 -16.78 3.50 33.75
C ASP A 91 -17.21 2.22 34.52
N VAL A 92 -16.94 1.04 33.94
CA VAL A 92 -17.18 -0.25 34.63
C VAL A 92 -16.22 -0.44 35.81
N GLY A 93 -14.94 -0.16 35.59
CA GLY A 93 -13.90 -0.30 36.60
C GLY A 93 -14.14 0.60 37.82
N ASN A 94 -14.53 1.85 37.61
CA ASN A 94 -14.84 2.80 38.68
C ASN A 94 -15.98 2.32 39.55
N GLU A 95 -17.03 1.75 38.97
CA GLU A 95 -18.17 1.23 39.70
C GLU A 95 -17.80 -0.01 40.55
N LEU A 96 -16.85 -0.83 40.06
CA LEU A 96 -16.36 -2.03 40.73
C LEU A 96 -15.14 -1.79 41.63
N GLY A 97 -14.56 -0.59 41.60
CA GLY A 97 -13.34 -0.26 42.32
C GLY A 97 -12.09 -0.93 41.70
N ILE A 98 -12.09 -1.21 40.40
CA ILE A 98 -11.00 -1.80 39.62
C ILE A 98 -10.33 -0.68 38.79
N THR A 99 -9.01 -0.61 38.88
CA THR A 99 -8.26 0.42 38.16
C THR A 99 -7.97 0.00 36.72
N VAL A 100 -8.37 0.85 35.77
CA VAL A 100 -8.09 0.69 34.34
C VAL A 100 -7.14 1.83 33.90
N GLY A 101 -6.25 1.55 32.99
CA GLY A 101 -5.36 2.57 32.46
C GLY A 101 -4.88 2.23 31.06
N VAL A 102 -4.46 3.26 30.32
CA VAL A 102 -3.95 3.12 28.97
C VAL A 102 -2.47 3.51 28.88
N ARG A 103 -1.68 2.73 28.13
CA ARG A 103 -0.28 3.04 27.85
C ARG A 103 0.05 2.73 26.39
N HIS A 104 0.39 3.78 25.64
CA HIS A 104 0.86 3.70 24.25
C HIS A 104 1.90 4.80 23.97
N GLY A 105 2.34 4.94 22.71
CA GLY A 105 3.37 5.91 22.33
C GLY A 105 3.09 7.35 22.76
N ASP A 106 1.82 7.76 22.75
CA ASP A 106 1.38 9.13 23.03
C ASP A 106 1.06 9.39 24.52
N THR A 107 1.17 8.38 25.39
CA THR A 107 0.96 8.54 26.85
C THR A 107 2.02 9.47 27.43
N SER A 108 1.62 10.48 28.19
CA SER A 108 2.52 11.47 28.77
C SER A 108 3.54 10.84 29.73
N GLN A 109 4.70 11.49 29.86
CA GLN A 109 5.75 10.99 30.77
C GLN A 109 5.27 10.99 32.23
N ALA A 110 4.45 11.95 32.61
CA ALA A 110 3.85 12.02 33.97
C ALA A 110 2.98 10.78 34.25
N GLU A 111 2.12 10.42 33.31
CA GLU A 111 1.24 9.23 33.44
C GLU A 111 2.07 7.94 33.42
N ARG A 112 3.07 7.84 32.55
CA ARG A 112 4.01 6.70 32.52
C ARG A 112 4.71 6.50 33.88
N ASN A 113 5.12 7.58 34.53
CA ASN A 113 5.78 7.54 35.85
C ASN A 113 4.78 7.09 36.93
N LYS A 114 3.54 7.61 36.91
CA LYS A 114 2.47 7.21 37.82
C LYS A 114 2.18 5.72 37.71
N GLN A 115 1.98 5.20 36.47
CA GLN A 115 1.74 3.80 36.21
C GLN A 115 2.92 2.89 36.59
N SER A 116 4.15 3.39 36.53
CA SER A 116 5.33 2.64 36.99
C SER A 116 5.38 2.49 38.49
N GLN A 117 4.81 3.44 39.28
CA GLN A 117 4.75 3.41 40.74
C GLN A 117 3.51 2.70 41.25
N LYS A 118 2.34 3.00 40.63
CA LYS A 118 1.04 2.42 40.95
C LYS A 118 0.38 1.95 39.64
N PRO A 119 0.64 0.72 39.21
CA PRO A 119 0.08 0.21 37.97
C PRO A 119 -1.42 0.00 38.08
N PRO A 120 -2.18 0.16 36.98
CA PRO A 120 -3.59 -0.27 36.94
C PRO A 120 -3.69 -1.80 36.95
N GLU A 121 -4.80 -2.35 37.40
CA GLU A 121 -5.09 -3.80 37.36
C GLU A 121 -5.34 -4.27 35.92
N ILE A 122 -5.95 -3.42 35.08
CA ILE A 122 -6.18 -3.64 33.65
C ILE A 122 -5.39 -2.59 32.89
N LEU A 123 -4.45 -3.02 32.03
CA LEU A 123 -3.65 -2.14 31.21
C LEU A 123 -3.98 -2.36 29.73
N ILE A 124 -4.56 -1.34 29.11
CA ILE A 124 -4.80 -1.29 27.65
C ILE A 124 -3.53 -0.76 26.98
N THR A 125 -3.03 -1.49 25.96
CA THR A 125 -1.72 -1.18 25.37
C THR A 125 -1.62 -1.60 23.92
N THR A 126 -0.50 -1.27 23.26
CA THR A 126 -0.18 -1.68 21.88
C THR A 126 0.95 -2.71 21.86
N PRO A 127 1.09 -3.51 20.78
CA PRO A 127 2.16 -4.50 20.65
C PRO A 127 3.57 -3.92 20.89
N GLU A 128 3.84 -2.71 20.45
CA GLU A 128 5.12 -2.01 20.62
C GLU A 128 5.37 -1.65 22.08
N THR A 129 4.32 -1.20 22.75
CA THR A 129 4.45 -0.82 24.18
C THR A 129 4.71 -2.02 25.07
N VAL A 130 4.17 -3.20 24.72
CA VAL A 130 4.50 -4.46 25.43
C VAL A 130 6.01 -4.71 25.43
N GLN A 131 6.73 -4.42 24.34
CA GLN A 131 8.18 -4.56 24.28
C GLN A 131 8.89 -3.67 25.33
N VAL A 132 8.38 -2.45 25.50
CA VAL A 132 8.92 -1.49 26.47
C VAL A 132 8.61 -1.89 27.92
N LEU A 133 7.44 -2.51 28.18
CA LEU A 133 7.08 -2.97 29.53
C LEU A 133 8.10 -3.96 30.11
N PHE A 134 8.76 -4.76 29.26
CA PHE A 134 9.77 -5.73 29.71
C PHE A 134 11.11 -5.10 30.12
N THR A 135 11.40 -3.86 29.71
CA THR A 135 12.71 -3.22 29.94
C THR A 135 12.82 -2.52 31.27
N GLY A 136 11.69 -2.12 31.86
CA GLY A 136 11.64 -1.40 33.14
C GLY A 136 11.65 -2.36 34.34
N LYS A 137 12.62 -2.26 35.26
CA LYS A 137 12.69 -3.13 36.45
C LYS A 137 11.37 -3.18 37.23
N ARG A 138 10.76 -2.01 37.53
CA ARG A 138 9.50 -1.92 38.28
C ARG A 138 8.32 -2.47 37.49
N LEU A 139 8.22 -2.12 36.21
CA LEU A 139 7.13 -2.60 35.34
C LEU A 139 7.17 -4.11 35.16
N ARG A 140 8.36 -4.69 35.03
CA ARG A 140 8.55 -6.13 34.93
C ARG A 140 8.07 -6.86 36.21
N GLU A 141 8.29 -6.28 37.40
CA GLU A 141 7.72 -6.84 38.64
C GLU A 141 6.20 -6.83 38.64
N HIS A 142 5.60 -5.78 38.11
CA HIS A 142 4.14 -5.69 37.99
C HIS A 142 3.55 -6.69 37.00
N LEU A 143 4.31 -7.10 35.97
CA LEU A 143 3.90 -8.12 35.00
C LEU A 143 3.88 -9.56 35.57
N LYS A 144 4.51 -9.81 36.70
CA LYS A 144 4.48 -11.14 37.36
C LYS A 144 3.07 -11.59 37.75
N ASN A 145 2.15 -10.64 37.86
CA ASN A 145 0.78 -10.91 38.30
C ASN A 145 -0.23 -11.00 37.15
N VAL A 146 0.25 -11.00 35.89
CA VAL A 146 -0.64 -11.11 34.70
C VAL A 146 -1.28 -12.48 34.68
N GLU A 147 -2.58 -12.48 34.72
CA GLU A 147 -3.47 -13.65 34.67
C GLU A 147 -4.17 -13.77 33.31
N TRP A 148 -4.40 -12.65 32.64
CA TRP A 148 -5.10 -12.58 31.35
C TRP A 148 -4.33 -11.73 30.34
N VAL A 149 -4.29 -12.21 29.09
CA VAL A 149 -3.88 -11.41 27.92
C VAL A 149 -4.99 -11.48 26.89
N VAL A 150 -5.56 -10.33 26.58
CA VAL A 150 -6.56 -10.15 25.52
C VAL A 150 -5.86 -9.51 24.33
N VAL A 151 -5.97 -10.11 23.15
CA VAL A 151 -5.44 -9.55 21.89
C VAL A 151 -6.64 -9.22 21.02
N ASP A 152 -6.90 -7.93 20.87
CA ASP A 152 -7.99 -7.43 20.05
C ASP A 152 -7.57 -7.24 18.59
N GLU A 153 -8.52 -7.38 17.66
CA GLU A 153 -8.29 -7.37 16.21
C GLU A 153 -7.08 -8.23 15.82
N ILE A 154 -6.99 -9.42 16.43
CA ILE A 154 -5.80 -10.29 16.32
C ILE A 154 -5.46 -10.68 14.88
N HIS A 155 -6.44 -10.68 13.99
CA HIS A 155 -6.27 -10.97 12.56
C HIS A 155 -5.38 -9.93 11.86
N GLU A 156 -5.39 -8.67 12.32
CA GLU A 156 -4.53 -7.60 11.78
C GLU A 156 -3.05 -7.76 12.19
N LEU A 157 -2.79 -8.62 13.15
CA LEU A 157 -1.45 -8.86 13.66
C LEU A 157 -0.83 -10.16 13.15
N ALA A 158 -1.65 -11.14 12.87
CA ALA A 158 -1.18 -12.51 12.76
C ALA A 158 -0.25 -12.75 11.53
N ASP A 159 -0.31 -11.97 10.43
CA ASP A 159 0.52 -12.13 9.22
C ASP A 159 1.61 -11.08 9.01
N VAL A 160 1.77 -10.16 9.95
CA VAL A 160 2.74 -9.09 9.82
C VAL A 160 3.91 -9.24 10.80
N GLU A 161 5.06 -8.64 10.50
CA GLU A 161 6.24 -8.66 11.39
C GLU A 161 5.92 -8.14 12.80
N ARG A 162 5.01 -7.18 12.90
CA ARG A 162 4.51 -6.62 14.14
C ARG A 162 3.83 -7.66 15.03
N GLY A 163 3.05 -8.54 14.42
CA GLY A 163 2.45 -9.67 15.12
C GLY A 163 3.46 -10.75 15.45
N ALA A 164 4.38 -11.07 14.54
CA ALA A 164 5.47 -12.00 14.84
C ALA A 164 6.28 -11.51 16.06
N GLN A 165 6.54 -10.21 16.17
CA GLN A 165 7.15 -9.60 17.36
C GLN A 165 6.30 -9.78 18.62
N LEU A 166 4.97 -9.57 18.53
CA LEU A 166 4.05 -9.77 19.64
C LEU A 166 4.01 -11.24 20.07
N SER A 167 4.01 -12.19 19.14
CA SER A 167 3.96 -13.61 19.45
C SER A 167 5.17 -14.06 20.28
N VAL A 168 6.36 -13.54 19.99
CA VAL A 168 7.56 -13.75 20.83
C VAL A 168 7.42 -13.03 22.18
N ALA A 169 6.86 -11.81 22.21
CA ALA A 169 6.62 -11.08 23.45
C ALA A 169 5.69 -11.84 24.38
N MET A 170 4.64 -12.49 23.86
CA MET A 170 3.75 -13.36 24.65
C MET A 170 4.49 -14.54 25.26
N GLU A 171 5.46 -15.14 24.55
CA GLU A 171 6.28 -16.24 25.12
C GLU A 171 7.31 -15.74 26.14
N ARG A 172 7.82 -14.52 25.95
CA ARG A 172 8.67 -13.84 26.95
C ARG A 172 7.88 -13.51 28.22
N LEU A 173 6.61 -13.12 28.10
CA LEU A 173 5.73 -12.85 29.23
C LEU A 173 5.52 -14.12 30.05
N VAL A 174 5.38 -15.29 29.43
CA VAL A 174 5.33 -16.59 30.13
C VAL A 174 6.56 -16.82 31.03
N SER A 175 7.74 -16.40 30.58
CA SER A 175 8.96 -16.51 31.41
C SER A 175 8.98 -15.55 32.61
N ILE A 176 8.06 -14.56 32.68
CA ILE A 176 7.94 -13.58 33.77
C ILE A 176 6.76 -13.89 34.67
N ALA A 177 5.59 -14.13 34.11
CA ALA A 177 4.30 -14.30 34.80
C ALA A 177 3.92 -15.77 35.04
N GLY A 178 4.58 -16.72 34.38
CA GLY A 178 4.06 -18.08 34.25
C GLY A 178 3.01 -18.17 33.15
N GLU A 179 2.27 -19.29 33.10
CA GLU A 179 1.16 -19.45 32.16
C GLU A 179 -0.02 -18.57 32.59
N TYR A 180 -0.66 -17.97 31.58
CA TYR A 180 -1.82 -17.09 31.73
C TYR A 180 -2.85 -17.43 30.65
N GLN A 181 -4.08 -17.03 30.88
CA GLN A 181 -5.18 -17.24 29.94
C GLN A 181 -5.04 -16.27 28.73
N ARG A 182 -5.18 -16.82 27.51
CA ARG A 182 -5.08 -16.08 26.25
C ARG A 182 -6.46 -15.98 25.60
N ILE A 183 -6.86 -14.76 25.29
CA ILE A 183 -8.13 -14.47 24.65
C ILE A 183 -7.85 -13.63 23.39
N GLY A 184 -8.28 -14.13 22.25
CA GLY A 184 -8.21 -13.42 20.98
C GLY A 184 -9.58 -12.94 20.56
N LEU A 185 -9.69 -11.71 20.11
CA LEU A 185 -10.87 -11.13 19.48
C LEU A 185 -10.57 -10.84 18.02
N SER A 186 -11.44 -11.30 17.14
CA SER A 186 -11.27 -11.17 15.71
C SER A 186 -12.57 -10.78 15.03
N ALA A 187 -12.48 -9.98 13.97
CA ALA A 187 -13.53 -9.94 12.98
C ALA A 187 -13.60 -11.27 12.22
N THR A 188 -14.57 -11.43 11.34
CA THR A 188 -14.68 -12.60 10.48
C THR A 188 -13.43 -12.73 9.61
N VAL A 189 -12.85 -13.94 9.53
CA VAL A 189 -11.64 -14.25 8.78
C VAL A 189 -11.83 -15.53 7.97
N GLY A 190 -11.17 -15.63 6.80
CA GLY A 190 -11.31 -16.77 5.91
C GLY A 190 -10.79 -18.08 6.51
N ASN A 191 -9.68 -18.04 7.25
CA ASN A 191 -9.09 -19.20 7.93
C ASN A 191 -8.75 -18.90 9.39
N PRO A 192 -9.66 -19.17 10.35
CA PRO A 192 -9.40 -18.90 11.76
C PRO A 192 -8.32 -19.82 12.37
N THR A 193 -7.96 -20.94 11.73
CA THR A 193 -7.00 -21.91 12.26
C THR A 193 -5.62 -21.31 12.44
N GLU A 194 -5.14 -20.51 11.50
CA GLU A 194 -3.83 -19.84 11.63
C GLU A 194 -3.85 -18.79 12.75
N VAL A 195 -4.96 -18.08 12.91
CA VAL A 195 -5.14 -17.11 14.00
C VAL A 195 -5.16 -17.79 15.36
N LEU A 196 -5.81 -18.97 15.46
CA LEU A 196 -5.78 -19.83 16.65
C LEU A 196 -4.36 -20.23 17.03
N ARG A 197 -3.60 -20.70 16.04
CA ARG A 197 -2.20 -21.11 16.24
C ARG A 197 -1.32 -19.93 16.63
N PHE A 198 -1.53 -18.77 16.01
CA PHE A 198 -0.84 -17.55 16.38
C PHE A 198 -1.07 -17.19 17.87
N LEU A 199 -2.32 -17.22 18.33
CA LEU A 199 -2.67 -16.92 19.74
C LEU A 199 -2.09 -17.97 20.70
N GLY A 200 -2.22 -19.25 20.36
CA GLY A 200 -1.84 -20.37 21.23
C GLY A 200 -0.35 -20.66 21.27
N GLY A 201 0.40 -20.25 20.24
CA GLY A 201 1.73 -20.76 20.01
C GLY A 201 1.71 -22.24 19.61
N VAL A 202 2.80 -22.97 19.85
CA VAL A 202 2.95 -24.36 19.35
C VAL A 202 2.19 -25.39 20.20
N LYS A 203 2.03 -25.15 21.50
CA LYS A 203 1.59 -26.21 22.44
C LYS A 203 0.21 -26.01 23.09
N ARG A 204 -0.36 -24.78 23.02
CA ARG A 204 -1.58 -24.49 23.77
C ARG A 204 -2.82 -24.79 22.94
N LYS A 205 -3.81 -25.39 23.58
CA LYS A 205 -5.15 -25.57 23.02
C LYS A 205 -5.91 -24.24 23.15
N ILE A 206 -6.49 -23.79 22.05
CA ILE A 206 -7.38 -22.63 21.98
C ILE A 206 -8.76 -23.10 21.53
N THR A 207 -9.78 -22.69 22.24
CA THR A 207 -11.19 -22.94 21.87
C THR A 207 -11.63 -21.88 20.86
N LEU A 208 -12.20 -22.31 19.73
CA LEU A 208 -12.81 -21.41 18.75
C LEU A 208 -14.28 -21.19 19.10
N CYS A 209 -14.67 -19.93 19.35
CA CYS A 209 -16.04 -19.47 19.35
C CYS A 209 -16.29 -18.67 18.10
N ARG A 210 -17.02 -19.22 17.14
CA ARG A 210 -17.34 -18.57 15.87
C ARG A 210 -18.82 -18.30 15.81
N HIS A 211 -19.17 -17.03 15.66
CA HIS A 211 -20.54 -16.57 15.53
C HIS A 211 -20.67 -15.76 14.24
N ASP A 212 -21.21 -16.42 13.25
CA ASP A 212 -21.56 -15.79 11.96
C ASP A 212 -23.00 -15.28 12.08
N THR A 213 -23.21 -14.21 12.88
CA THR A 213 -24.53 -13.59 12.95
C THR A 213 -24.93 -13.10 11.56
N HIS A 214 -26.09 -13.53 11.11
CA HIS A 214 -26.67 -13.15 9.83
C HIS A 214 -27.06 -11.66 9.88
N ARG A 215 -26.11 -10.79 9.61
CA ARG A 215 -26.42 -9.47 9.08
C ARG A 215 -26.41 -9.63 7.57
N ASP A 216 -27.51 -9.39 6.95
CA ASP A 216 -27.59 -9.43 5.50
C ASP A 216 -26.86 -8.21 4.93
N PHE A 217 -26.00 -8.46 3.97
CA PHE A 217 -25.33 -7.41 3.22
C PHE A 217 -26.20 -7.08 2.00
N ASP A 218 -26.43 -5.80 1.76
CA ASP A 218 -26.93 -5.26 0.49
C ASP A 218 -25.76 -4.52 -0.18
N ILE A 219 -24.92 -5.25 -0.87
CA ILE A 219 -23.75 -4.71 -1.58
C ILE A 219 -24.07 -4.62 -3.06
N GLY A 220 -24.47 -3.44 -3.53
CA GLY A 220 -24.72 -3.22 -4.96
C GLY A 220 -23.50 -2.64 -5.68
N VAL A 221 -23.23 -3.12 -6.90
CA VAL A 221 -22.24 -2.51 -7.80
C VAL A 221 -22.98 -1.69 -8.85
N GLU A 222 -22.61 -0.44 -8.98
CA GLU A 222 -23.19 0.51 -9.92
C GLU A 222 -22.12 1.05 -10.87
N CYS A 223 -22.46 1.11 -12.15
CA CYS A 223 -21.63 1.70 -13.20
C CYS A 223 -22.39 2.88 -13.82
N PRO A 224 -22.23 4.11 -13.28
CA PRO A 224 -22.89 5.28 -13.81
C PRO A 224 -22.47 5.56 -15.25
N ASP A 225 -23.43 5.92 -16.10
CA ASP A 225 -23.11 6.32 -17.48
C ASP A 225 -22.31 7.63 -17.50
N PRO A 226 -21.31 7.77 -18.38
CA PRO A 226 -20.49 8.97 -18.49
C PRO A 226 -21.33 10.25 -18.62
N SER A 227 -20.99 11.29 -17.88
CA SER A 227 -21.73 12.55 -17.89
C SER A 227 -21.20 13.50 -18.96
N GLU A 228 -22.10 14.05 -19.79
CA GLU A 228 -21.79 15.03 -20.82
C GLU A 228 -21.97 16.50 -20.37
N ASP A 229 -22.14 16.76 -19.07
CA ASP A 229 -22.24 18.12 -18.53
C ASP A 229 -20.92 18.88 -18.66
N SER A 230 -20.77 19.58 -19.79
CA SER A 230 -19.54 20.33 -20.12
C SER A 230 -19.20 21.41 -19.10
N VAL A 231 -20.21 22.01 -18.46
CA VAL A 231 -20.00 23.08 -17.45
C VAL A 231 -19.37 22.52 -16.19
N LEU A 232 -19.89 21.37 -15.72
CA LEU A 232 -19.30 20.69 -14.55
C LEU A 232 -17.96 20.05 -14.88
N LEU A 233 -17.79 19.45 -16.07
CA LEU A 233 -16.52 18.90 -16.52
C LEU A 233 -15.40 19.96 -16.52
N ASP A 234 -15.68 21.14 -17.08
CA ASP A 234 -14.72 22.24 -17.11
C ASP A 234 -14.45 22.82 -15.71
N ARG A 235 -15.53 22.99 -14.90
CA ARG A 235 -15.40 23.50 -13.54
C ARG A 235 -14.61 22.57 -12.64
N LEU A 236 -14.91 21.27 -12.67
CA LEU A 236 -14.30 20.27 -11.79
C LEU A 236 -13.02 19.68 -12.37
N GLN A 237 -12.74 19.92 -13.64
CA GLN A 237 -11.56 19.40 -14.35
C GLN A 237 -11.39 17.89 -14.13
N CYS A 238 -12.44 17.13 -14.46
CA CYS A 238 -12.45 15.68 -14.35
C CYS A 238 -12.98 15.04 -15.65
N GLU A 239 -12.74 13.75 -15.80
CA GLU A 239 -13.27 12.97 -16.94
C GLU A 239 -14.78 12.73 -16.79
N PRO A 240 -15.50 12.49 -17.91
CA PRO A 240 -16.93 12.20 -17.91
C PRO A 240 -17.34 11.05 -16.98
N ASP A 241 -16.55 9.98 -16.93
CA ASP A 241 -16.78 8.82 -16.07
C ASP A 241 -16.67 9.17 -14.59
N ILE A 242 -15.69 9.98 -14.24
CA ILE A 242 -15.48 10.41 -12.85
C ILE A 242 -16.58 11.37 -12.42
N LEU A 243 -17.01 12.28 -13.31
CA LEU A 243 -18.14 13.15 -13.02
C LEU A 243 -19.41 12.35 -12.76
N ALA A 244 -19.68 11.31 -13.55
CA ALA A 244 -20.82 10.42 -13.34
C ALA A 244 -20.81 9.76 -11.95
N VAL A 245 -19.64 9.27 -11.52
CA VAL A 245 -19.46 8.74 -10.15
C VAL A 245 -19.71 9.80 -9.10
N MET A 246 -19.22 11.02 -9.29
CA MET A 246 -19.41 12.12 -8.32
C MET A 246 -20.88 12.54 -8.23
N LEU A 247 -21.59 12.61 -9.36
CA LEU A 247 -23.03 12.88 -9.41
C LEU A 247 -23.81 11.81 -8.62
N ARG A 248 -23.52 10.53 -8.90
CA ARG A 248 -24.18 9.42 -8.22
C ARG A 248 -23.84 9.37 -6.73
N ALA A 249 -22.57 9.57 -6.36
CA ALA A 249 -22.17 9.63 -4.96
C ALA A 249 -22.87 10.78 -4.22
N ARG A 250 -23.00 11.96 -4.85
CA ARG A 250 -23.74 13.08 -4.28
C ARG A 250 -25.20 12.73 -4.02
N GLU A 251 -25.87 12.14 -4.99
CA GLU A 251 -27.26 11.70 -4.82
C GLU A 251 -27.43 10.74 -3.63
N LEU A 252 -26.50 9.77 -3.51
CA LEU A 252 -26.49 8.82 -2.40
C LEU A 252 -26.26 9.50 -1.05
N ILE A 253 -25.34 10.48 -0.98
CA ILE A 253 -25.01 11.24 0.23
C ILE A 253 -26.17 12.15 0.63
N ASP A 254 -26.82 12.82 -0.33
CA ASP A 254 -27.96 13.72 -0.04
C ASP A 254 -29.17 12.94 0.46
N ASN A 255 -29.36 11.70 0.02
CA ASN A 255 -30.42 10.81 0.50
C ASN A 255 -30.11 10.13 1.85
N GLY A 256 -28.83 10.09 2.25
CA GLY A 256 -28.36 9.51 3.53
C GLY A 256 -28.25 10.57 4.63
N ARG A 257 -28.12 10.11 5.88
CA ARG A 257 -27.83 10.97 7.04
C ARG A 257 -26.32 11.03 7.33
N SER A 258 -25.66 9.90 7.17
CA SER A 258 -24.22 9.74 7.44
C SER A 258 -23.62 8.71 6.48
N THR A 259 -22.59 9.11 5.74
CA THR A 259 -21.98 8.28 4.70
C THR A 259 -20.47 8.19 4.90
N LEU A 260 -19.92 6.97 4.86
CA LEU A 260 -18.48 6.76 4.71
C LEU A 260 -18.18 6.46 3.24
N PHE A 261 -17.35 7.28 2.63
CA PHE A 261 -16.95 7.14 1.24
C PHE A 261 -15.51 6.63 1.15
N PHE A 262 -15.35 5.31 1.03
CA PHE A 262 -14.05 4.66 0.98
C PHE A 262 -13.39 4.76 -0.39
N VAL A 263 -12.10 5.03 -0.36
CA VAL A 263 -11.19 4.98 -1.51
C VAL A 263 -9.95 4.17 -1.16
N ASN A 264 -9.21 3.70 -2.16
CA ASN A 264 -8.05 2.85 -1.92
C ASN A 264 -6.77 3.64 -1.59
N THR A 265 -6.64 4.88 -2.06
CA THR A 265 -5.44 5.70 -1.88
C THR A 265 -5.76 7.05 -1.22
N ARG A 266 -4.79 7.60 -0.51
CA ARG A 266 -4.89 8.95 0.07
C ARG A 266 -5.04 10.02 -1.00
N GLU A 267 -4.37 9.80 -2.12
CA GLU A 267 -4.42 10.64 -3.31
C GLU A 267 -5.85 10.78 -3.83
N THR A 268 -6.53 9.65 -4.05
CA THR A 268 -7.92 9.64 -4.48
C THR A 268 -8.84 10.32 -3.47
N ALA A 269 -8.58 10.13 -2.15
CA ALA A 269 -9.38 10.77 -1.11
C ALA A 269 -9.29 12.30 -1.18
N GLU A 270 -8.07 12.83 -1.25
CA GLU A 270 -7.83 14.27 -1.35
C GLU A 270 -8.37 14.84 -2.67
N TRP A 271 -8.17 14.11 -3.75
CA TRP A 271 -8.63 14.52 -5.07
C TRP A 271 -10.16 14.63 -5.14
N LEU A 272 -10.89 13.60 -4.70
CA LEU A 272 -12.36 13.61 -4.67
C LEU A 272 -12.90 14.70 -3.75
N ALA A 273 -12.39 14.80 -2.52
CA ALA A 273 -12.86 15.80 -1.57
C ALA A 273 -12.65 17.23 -2.08
N ALA A 274 -11.50 17.49 -2.73
CA ALA A 274 -11.24 18.80 -3.34
C ALA A 274 -12.27 19.12 -4.44
N ARG A 275 -12.66 18.15 -5.29
CA ARG A 275 -13.65 18.37 -6.35
C ARG A 275 -15.07 18.56 -5.79
N PHE A 276 -15.44 17.81 -4.77
CA PHE A 276 -16.73 18.02 -4.11
C PHE A 276 -16.83 19.43 -3.51
N ARG A 277 -15.77 19.95 -2.86
CA ARG A 277 -15.74 21.32 -2.35
C ARG A 277 -15.76 22.37 -3.46
N MET A 278 -15.05 22.13 -4.57
CA MET A 278 -15.13 23.02 -5.75
C MET A 278 -16.54 23.04 -6.36
N TRP A 279 -17.25 21.93 -6.27
CA TRP A 279 -18.63 21.84 -6.72
C TRP A 279 -19.59 22.58 -5.80
N ASP A 280 -19.46 22.37 -4.49
CA ASP A 280 -20.34 22.94 -3.49
C ASP A 280 -19.61 22.98 -2.13
N GLU A 281 -19.28 24.18 -1.64
CA GLU A 281 -18.56 24.33 -0.35
C GLU A 281 -19.41 23.89 0.84
N ASP A 282 -20.73 23.93 0.74
CA ASP A 282 -21.67 23.62 1.81
C ASP A 282 -22.12 22.14 1.83
N ILE A 283 -21.56 21.29 0.96
CA ILE A 283 -21.97 19.87 0.84
C ILE A 283 -21.73 19.05 2.11
N GLY A 284 -20.88 19.51 3.04
CA GLY A 284 -20.56 18.79 4.28
C GLY A 284 -19.76 17.52 4.06
N ILE A 285 -18.83 17.53 3.11
CA ILE A 285 -17.90 16.42 2.81
C ILE A 285 -16.49 16.77 3.26
N GLU A 286 -15.88 15.90 4.06
CA GLU A 286 -14.52 16.06 4.58
C GLU A 286 -13.66 14.83 4.27
N VAL A 287 -12.34 14.97 4.46
CA VAL A 287 -11.34 13.93 4.18
C VAL A 287 -10.81 13.35 5.48
N HIS A 288 -10.58 12.01 5.52
CA HIS A 288 -9.98 11.33 6.66
C HIS A 288 -8.96 10.26 6.23
N HIS A 289 -7.68 10.50 6.52
CA HIS A 289 -6.62 9.51 6.29
C HIS A 289 -5.41 9.70 7.23
N GLY A 290 -4.51 8.72 7.25
CA GLY A 290 -3.42 8.63 8.21
C GLY A 290 -2.36 9.74 8.14
N SER A 291 -2.26 10.49 7.01
CA SER A 291 -1.31 11.61 6.86
C SER A 291 -1.81 12.93 7.44
N LEU A 292 -3.10 13.03 7.78
CA LEU A 292 -3.65 14.19 8.48
C LEU A 292 -3.12 14.27 9.91
N SER A 293 -3.05 15.49 10.47
CA SER A 293 -2.69 15.66 11.87
C SER A 293 -3.68 14.93 12.78
N LYS A 294 -3.23 14.57 13.99
CA LYS A 294 -4.09 13.90 14.97
C LYS A 294 -5.29 14.76 15.34
N GLU A 295 -5.05 16.05 15.56
CA GLU A 295 -6.05 17.03 15.92
C GLU A 295 -7.12 17.12 14.84
N THR A 296 -6.73 17.27 13.57
CA THR A 296 -7.66 17.32 12.44
C THR A 296 -8.51 16.07 12.33
N ARG A 297 -7.91 14.88 12.46
CA ARG A 297 -8.67 13.62 12.41
C ARG A 297 -9.74 13.56 13.49
N MET A 298 -9.38 13.99 14.72
CA MET A 298 -10.33 14.03 15.84
C MET A 298 -11.48 15.01 15.60
N GLU A 299 -11.17 16.22 15.09
CA GLU A 299 -12.17 17.21 14.74
C GLU A 299 -13.16 16.67 13.70
N MET A 300 -12.65 15.99 12.66
CA MET A 300 -13.49 15.40 11.62
C MET A 300 -14.34 14.22 12.15
N GLU A 301 -13.77 13.37 13.01
CA GLU A 301 -14.50 12.28 13.66
C GLU A 301 -15.64 12.81 14.54
N ASP A 302 -15.38 13.87 15.32
CA ASP A 302 -16.37 14.48 16.22
C ASP A 302 -17.47 15.22 15.43
N ALA A 303 -17.09 15.94 14.36
CA ALA A 303 -18.03 16.63 13.46
C ALA A 303 -18.94 15.64 12.69
N PHE A 304 -18.40 14.49 12.29
CA PHE A 304 -19.18 13.42 11.66
C PHE A 304 -20.14 12.76 12.66
N LYS A 305 -19.71 12.51 13.90
CA LYS A 305 -20.57 11.96 14.99
C LYS A 305 -21.71 12.91 15.36
N SER A 306 -21.45 14.22 15.37
CA SER A 306 -22.47 15.23 15.67
C SER A 306 -23.47 15.45 14.51
N GLY A 307 -23.16 14.96 13.31
CA GLY A 307 -23.95 15.17 12.10
C GLY A 307 -23.73 16.56 11.45
N GLU A 308 -22.70 17.27 11.84
CA GLU A 308 -22.24 18.51 11.20
C GLU A 308 -21.68 18.22 9.79
N ILE A 309 -21.05 17.07 9.63
CA ILE A 309 -20.53 16.54 8.35
C ILE A 309 -21.40 15.36 7.93
N LYS A 310 -21.88 15.38 6.68
CA LYS A 310 -22.71 14.30 6.11
C LYS A 310 -21.88 13.11 5.59
N ALA A 311 -20.67 13.38 5.07
CA ALA A 311 -19.82 12.34 4.50
C ALA A 311 -18.34 12.53 4.81
N LEU A 312 -17.64 11.41 5.01
CA LEU A 312 -16.19 11.36 5.12
C LEU A 312 -15.61 10.54 3.97
N VAL A 313 -14.79 11.19 3.13
CA VAL A 313 -13.98 10.50 2.13
C VAL A 313 -12.76 9.93 2.86
N CYS A 314 -12.63 8.62 2.92
CA CYS A 314 -11.65 7.98 3.79
C CYS A 314 -10.92 6.80 3.12
N THR A 315 -9.74 6.51 3.66
CA THR A 315 -8.94 5.33 3.30
C THR A 315 -9.10 4.25 4.38
N SER A 316 -8.17 3.29 4.44
CA SER A 316 -8.12 2.25 5.47
C SER A 316 -8.10 2.77 6.92
N SER A 317 -7.93 4.07 7.14
CA SER A 317 -7.93 4.66 8.49
C SER A 317 -9.23 4.47 9.25
N LEU A 318 -10.37 4.32 8.56
CA LEU A 318 -11.69 4.05 9.14
C LEU A 318 -12.20 2.62 8.88
N GLU A 319 -11.39 1.74 8.29
CA GLU A 319 -11.72 0.31 8.13
C GLU A 319 -11.80 -0.40 9.49
N LEU A 320 -10.92 -0.01 10.43
CA LEU A 320 -10.78 -0.69 11.72
C LEU A 320 -11.43 0.11 12.83
N GLY A 321 -12.16 -0.54 13.65
CA GLY A 321 -12.72 -0.32 15.00
C GLY A 321 -12.85 1.09 15.62
N ILE A 322 -12.66 2.16 14.86
CA ILE A 322 -12.95 3.51 15.35
C ILE A 322 -14.46 3.67 15.38
N ASP A 323 -14.99 4.05 16.52
CA ASP A 323 -16.40 4.39 16.66
C ASP A 323 -16.63 5.77 16.03
N VAL A 324 -17.14 5.79 14.81
CA VAL A 324 -17.55 7.01 14.10
C VAL A 324 -19.05 7.30 14.23
N GLY A 325 -19.73 6.61 15.16
CA GLY A 325 -21.17 6.74 15.33
C GLY A 325 -21.98 5.87 14.34
N SER A 326 -23.27 6.15 14.23
CA SER A 326 -24.13 5.42 13.29
C SER A 326 -23.90 5.88 11.87
N THR A 327 -23.38 5.00 11.02
CA THR A 327 -23.25 5.21 9.58
C THR A 327 -24.41 4.50 8.87
N ASP A 328 -25.10 5.21 8.00
CA ASP A 328 -26.26 4.65 7.26
C ASP A 328 -25.83 3.97 5.98
N LEU A 329 -24.82 4.51 5.30
CA LEU A 329 -24.37 4.06 4.00
C LEU A 329 -22.85 4.03 3.90
N VAL A 330 -22.34 3.00 3.25
CA VAL A 330 -20.95 2.92 2.81
C VAL A 330 -20.91 3.02 1.29
N ILE A 331 -20.17 3.98 0.77
CA ILE A 331 -19.83 4.08 -0.65
C ILE A 331 -18.37 3.64 -0.81
N GLN A 332 -18.10 2.86 -1.83
CA GLN A 332 -16.76 2.47 -2.24
C GLN A 332 -16.48 2.97 -3.66
N TYR A 333 -15.41 3.74 -3.84
CA TYR A 333 -14.94 4.16 -5.17
C TYR A 333 -14.02 3.10 -5.75
N ASN A 334 -14.36 2.57 -6.91
CA ASN A 334 -13.71 1.45 -7.58
C ASN A 334 -13.66 0.18 -6.71
N SER A 335 -13.09 -0.89 -7.22
CA SER A 335 -12.98 -2.15 -6.48
C SER A 335 -12.19 -1.99 -5.17
N PRO A 336 -12.66 -2.53 -4.05
CA PRO A 336 -11.87 -2.60 -2.82
C PRO A 336 -10.72 -3.61 -2.90
N ARG A 337 -10.57 -4.30 -4.04
CA ARG A 337 -9.56 -5.31 -4.37
C ARG A 337 -9.68 -6.62 -3.58
N GLN A 338 -10.07 -6.55 -2.33
CA GLN A 338 -10.11 -7.69 -1.40
C GLN A 338 -11.50 -7.82 -0.75
N VAL A 339 -11.97 -9.04 -0.63
CA VAL A 339 -13.28 -9.37 -0.02
C VAL A 339 -13.29 -9.02 1.46
N ALA A 340 -12.21 -9.32 2.19
CA ALA A 340 -12.10 -9.00 3.60
C ALA A 340 -12.24 -7.48 3.85
N ARG A 341 -11.63 -6.65 3.01
CA ARG A 341 -11.76 -5.19 3.07
C ARG A 341 -13.19 -4.73 2.80
N MET A 342 -13.86 -5.31 1.79
CA MET A 342 -15.25 -4.98 1.52
C MET A 342 -16.14 -5.26 2.72
N ILE A 343 -15.99 -6.41 3.35
CA ILE A 343 -16.73 -6.79 4.56
C ILE A 343 -16.43 -5.84 5.73
N GLN A 344 -15.17 -5.47 5.93
CA GLN A 344 -14.74 -4.53 6.99
C GLN A 344 -15.32 -3.13 6.77
N ARG A 345 -15.25 -2.62 5.51
CA ARG A 345 -15.80 -1.31 5.11
C ARG A 345 -17.32 -1.31 5.23
N ALA A 346 -18.00 -2.27 4.63
CA ALA A 346 -19.45 -2.41 4.72
C ALA A 346 -19.91 -2.54 6.17
N GLY A 347 -19.17 -3.29 7.00
CA GLY A 347 -19.45 -3.45 8.42
C GLY A 347 -19.39 -2.16 9.25
N ARG A 348 -18.99 -1.01 8.67
CA ARG A 348 -19.12 0.33 9.29
C ARG A 348 -20.55 0.85 9.21
N ALA A 349 -21.35 0.40 8.23
CA ALA A 349 -22.77 0.72 8.17
C ALA A 349 -23.57 -0.18 9.12
N GLY A 350 -24.71 0.31 9.62
CA GLY A 350 -25.70 -0.49 10.35
C GLY A 350 -25.30 -0.84 11.78
N HIS A 351 -25.17 0.14 12.66
CA HIS A 351 -24.92 -0.10 14.11
C HIS A 351 -26.11 -0.74 14.90
N ARG A 352 -27.26 -0.99 14.27
CA ARG A 352 -28.38 -1.66 14.93
C ARG A 352 -28.29 -3.18 14.77
N VAL A 353 -28.42 -3.90 15.87
CA VAL A 353 -28.51 -5.38 15.84
C VAL A 353 -29.70 -5.79 14.97
N GLY A 354 -29.45 -6.58 13.91
CA GLY A 354 -30.49 -7.02 12.97
C GLY A 354 -30.79 -6.05 11.80
N GLY A 355 -30.03 -4.95 11.63
CA GLY A 355 -30.17 -4.04 10.47
C GLY A 355 -29.47 -4.55 9.23
N LEU A 356 -30.04 -4.26 8.05
CA LEU A 356 -29.41 -4.48 6.75
C LEU A 356 -28.20 -3.54 6.58
N ILE A 357 -27.08 -4.06 6.09
CA ILE A 357 -25.87 -3.29 5.85
C ILE A 357 -25.89 -2.83 4.41
N HIS A 358 -26.05 -1.51 4.21
CA HIS A 358 -26.08 -0.93 2.86
C HIS A 358 -24.70 -0.47 2.43
N ALA A 359 -24.23 -1.01 1.32
CA ALA A 359 -23.01 -0.57 0.66
C ALA A 359 -23.17 -0.48 -0.86
N ARG A 360 -22.53 0.51 -1.48
CA ARG A 360 -22.53 0.70 -2.94
C ARG A 360 -21.10 0.85 -3.43
N ILE A 361 -20.74 0.06 -4.44
CA ILE A 361 -19.46 0.18 -5.14
C ILE A 361 -19.73 0.92 -6.44
N LEU A 362 -19.10 2.08 -6.61
CA LEU A 362 -19.21 2.91 -7.80
C LEU A 362 -17.94 2.74 -8.64
N ALA A 363 -18.04 2.11 -9.80
CA ALA A 363 -16.91 1.85 -10.69
C ALA A 363 -17.30 2.08 -12.16
N THR A 364 -16.34 2.53 -12.97
CA THR A 364 -16.60 2.85 -14.39
C THR A 364 -15.71 2.07 -15.35
N ALA A 365 -14.44 1.80 -14.96
CA ALA A 365 -13.54 1.02 -15.80
C ALA A 365 -13.96 -0.46 -15.83
N PRO A 366 -14.03 -1.12 -17.00
CA PRO A 366 -14.59 -2.46 -17.16
C PRO A 366 -13.97 -3.53 -16.25
N ASP A 367 -12.64 -3.49 -16.07
CA ASP A 367 -11.93 -4.42 -15.16
C ASP A 367 -12.29 -4.17 -13.69
N GLU A 368 -12.41 -2.88 -13.28
CA GLU A 368 -12.84 -2.50 -11.93
C GLU A 368 -14.29 -2.92 -11.66
N VAL A 369 -15.16 -2.77 -12.66
CA VAL A 369 -16.56 -3.20 -12.56
C VAL A 369 -16.65 -4.72 -12.40
N ALA A 370 -15.96 -5.48 -13.26
CA ALA A 370 -15.94 -6.94 -13.17
C ALA A 370 -15.37 -7.44 -11.83
N GLU A 371 -14.30 -6.84 -11.37
CA GLU A 371 -13.69 -7.14 -10.08
C GLU A 371 -14.62 -6.79 -8.90
N SER A 372 -15.28 -5.63 -8.96
CA SER A 372 -16.26 -5.20 -7.96
C SER A 372 -17.43 -6.17 -7.85
N LEU A 373 -17.96 -6.65 -8.98
CA LEU A 373 -19.02 -7.65 -9.04
C LEU A 373 -18.61 -8.95 -8.34
N VAL A 374 -17.39 -9.44 -8.61
CA VAL A 374 -16.84 -10.64 -7.96
C VAL A 374 -16.65 -10.41 -6.47
N VAL A 375 -16.04 -9.29 -6.06
CA VAL A 375 -15.80 -8.98 -4.65
C VAL A 375 -17.13 -8.84 -3.89
N ALA A 376 -18.15 -8.18 -4.47
CA ALA A 376 -19.45 -8.03 -3.86
C ALA A 376 -20.13 -9.39 -3.65
N ARG A 377 -20.18 -10.25 -4.68
CA ARG A 377 -20.73 -11.61 -4.56
C ARG A 377 -20.03 -12.43 -3.49
N LYS A 378 -18.67 -12.41 -3.50
CA LYS A 378 -17.88 -13.14 -2.51
C LYS A 378 -18.11 -12.59 -1.08
N ALA A 379 -18.28 -11.27 -0.95
CA ALA A 379 -18.54 -10.65 0.35
C ALA A 379 -19.91 -11.05 0.90
N GLU A 380 -20.96 -11.08 0.08
CA GLU A 380 -22.27 -11.58 0.46
C GLU A 380 -22.24 -13.06 0.83
N ALA A 381 -21.50 -13.88 0.07
CA ALA A 381 -21.27 -15.29 0.35
C ALA A 381 -20.26 -15.53 1.48
N ARG A 382 -19.57 -14.49 1.99
CA ARG A 382 -18.50 -14.56 3.01
C ARG A 382 -17.30 -15.44 2.61
N GLU A 383 -17.03 -15.51 1.34
CA GLU A 383 -15.89 -16.22 0.76
C GLU A 383 -14.63 -15.34 0.80
N MET A 384 -14.06 -15.17 1.99
CA MET A 384 -12.86 -14.35 2.18
C MET A 384 -11.60 -15.06 1.75
N GLU A 385 -10.56 -14.27 1.51
CA GLU A 385 -9.23 -14.75 1.17
C GLU A 385 -8.66 -15.64 2.27
N ALA A 386 -7.92 -16.67 1.85
CA ALA A 386 -7.21 -17.52 2.78
C ALA A 386 -6.06 -16.74 3.44
N TYR A 387 -5.96 -16.86 4.74
CA TYR A 387 -4.88 -16.30 5.52
C TYR A 387 -3.66 -17.23 5.47
N SER A 388 -2.48 -16.70 5.16
CA SER A 388 -1.22 -17.45 5.20
C SER A 388 -0.21 -16.72 6.09
N GLY A 389 0.04 -17.25 7.29
CA GLY A 389 0.99 -16.66 8.23
C GLY A 389 2.44 -16.69 7.72
N ARG A 390 3.14 -15.56 7.78
CA ARG A 390 4.58 -15.49 7.46
C ARG A 390 5.41 -16.27 8.47
N GLY A 391 6.29 -17.16 7.99
CA GLY A 391 7.22 -17.89 8.83
C GLY A 391 8.50 -17.12 9.14
N SER A 392 8.94 -17.17 10.39
CA SER A 392 10.29 -16.84 10.91
C SER A 392 10.97 -15.58 10.35
N PRO A 393 10.36 -14.36 10.44
CA PRO A 393 11.02 -13.13 9.95
C PRO A 393 12.30 -12.84 10.74
N LEU A 394 13.45 -12.86 10.07
CA LEU A 394 14.76 -12.69 10.73
C LEU A 394 14.99 -11.26 11.24
N THR A 395 14.29 -10.26 10.69
CA THR A 395 14.24 -8.90 11.26
C THR A 395 13.74 -8.92 12.69
N VAL A 396 12.68 -9.71 12.95
CA VAL A 396 12.12 -9.88 14.30
C VAL A 396 13.07 -10.69 15.19
N VAL A 397 13.74 -11.72 14.64
CA VAL A 397 14.76 -12.47 15.39
C VAL A 397 15.87 -11.52 15.89
N ALA A 398 16.41 -10.69 14.99
CA ALA A 398 17.46 -9.72 15.35
C ALA A 398 16.99 -8.74 16.44
N ASN A 399 15.78 -8.16 16.28
CA ASN A 399 15.21 -7.25 17.25
C ASN A 399 14.99 -7.92 18.63
N GLN A 400 14.41 -9.14 18.63
CA GLN A 400 14.05 -9.84 19.85
C GLN A 400 15.27 -10.43 20.61
N LEU A 401 16.33 -10.84 19.90
CA LEU A 401 17.59 -11.22 20.55
C LEU A 401 18.14 -10.05 21.38
N ILE A 402 18.16 -8.84 20.84
CA ILE A 402 18.57 -7.64 21.59
C ILE A 402 17.56 -7.34 22.71
N ALA A 403 16.27 -7.40 22.44
CA ALA A 403 15.21 -7.14 23.40
C ALA A 403 15.25 -8.08 24.63
N MET A 404 15.62 -9.34 24.45
CA MET A 404 15.76 -10.31 25.53
C MET A 404 16.92 -9.94 26.49
N THR A 405 17.96 -9.26 25.97
CA THR A 405 19.14 -8.86 26.77
C THR A 405 18.99 -7.51 27.47
N MET A 406 17.83 -6.84 27.35
CA MET A 406 17.65 -5.49 27.92
C MET A 406 17.77 -5.45 29.46
N THR A 407 17.44 -6.53 30.15
CA THR A 407 17.47 -6.59 31.62
C THR A 407 18.51 -7.53 32.20
N SER A 408 18.91 -8.57 31.48
CA SER A 408 19.83 -9.60 31.91
C SER A 408 20.51 -10.26 30.73
N ARG A 409 21.58 -11.02 31.02
CA ARG A 409 22.14 -11.97 30.04
C ARG A 409 21.16 -13.08 29.76
N ILE A 410 21.26 -13.71 28.61
CA ILE A 410 20.50 -14.87 28.20
C ILE A 410 21.41 -15.81 27.39
N ASP A 411 21.27 -17.09 27.60
CA ASP A 411 21.95 -18.10 26.80
C ASP A 411 21.19 -18.40 25.49
N ARG A 412 21.90 -18.99 24.53
CA ARG A 412 21.35 -19.29 23.20
C ARG A 412 20.18 -20.28 23.24
N ASP A 413 20.23 -21.28 24.14
CA ASP A 413 19.21 -22.33 24.21
C ASP A 413 17.89 -21.79 24.78
N THR A 414 17.98 -20.94 25.80
CA THR A 414 16.82 -20.23 26.35
C THR A 414 16.22 -19.30 25.30
N ALA A 415 17.01 -18.51 24.60
CA ALA A 415 16.52 -17.62 23.54
C ALA A 415 15.84 -18.41 22.43
N TYR A 416 16.47 -19.48 21.95
CA TYR A 416 15.92 -20.34 20.92
C TYR A 416 14.61 -21.01 21.36
N SER A 417 14.53 -21.49 22.61
CA SER A 417 13.33 -22.09 23.15
C SER A 417 12.14 -21.12 23.21
N ILE A 418 12.40 -19.83 23.49
CA ILE A 418 11.37 -18.78 23.48
C ILE A 418 10.81 -18.61 22.05
N PHE A 419 11.68 -18.49 21.04
CA PHE A 419 11.22 -18.41 19.66
C PHE A 419 10.39 -19.62 19.25
N ARG A 420 10.89 -20.83 19.49
CA ARG A 420 10.24 -22.09 19.10
C ARG A 420 8.87 -22.35 19.76
N ARG A 421 8.55 -21.70 20.85
CA ARG A 421 7.22 -21.75 21.47
C ARG A 421 6.20 -20.89 20.72
N SER A 422 6.65 -19.85 20.03
CA SER A 422 5.79 -18.99 19.22
C SER A 422 5.46 -19.65 17.87
N HIS A 423 4.22 -19.55 17.43
CA HIS A 423 3.78 -20.12 16.17
C HIS A 423 4.52 -19.53 14.96
N SER A 424 4.74 -18.21 14.95
CA SER A 424 5.45 -17.52 13.87
C SER A 424 6.89 -18.02 13.68
N PHE A 425 7.49 -18.64 14.69
CA PHE A 425 8.86 -19.14 14.68
C PHE A 425 8.97 -20.66 14.90
N ARG A 426 7.87 -21.39 14.67
CA ARG A 426 7.83 -22.85 14.81
C ARG A 426 8.84 -23.57 13.90
N ASP A 427 9.15 -22.99 12.75
CA ASP A 427 10.04 -23.55 11.74
C ASP A 427 11.43 -22.91 11.75
N LEU A 428 11.71 -21.95 12.66
CA LEU A 428 13.02 -21.33 12.80
C LEU A 428 14.09 -22.37 13.10
N LYS A 429 15.11 -22.42 12.26
CA LYS A 429 16.26 -23.32 12.47
C LYS A 429 17.24 -22.70 13.46
N ARG A 430 17.93 -23.55 14.21
CA ARG A 430 18.95 -23.11 15.18
C ARG A 430 20.05 -22.32 14.49
N GLU A 431 20.50 -22.82 13.35
CA GLU A 431 21.57 -22.23 12.55
C GLU A 431 21.20 -20.82 12.06
N GLU A 432 19.93 -20.58 11.73
CA GLU A 432 19.45 -19.27 11.30
C GLU A 432 19.49 -18.27 12.45
N MET A 433 19.04 -18.65 13.65
CA MET A 433 19.11 -17.80 14.83
C MET A 433 20.58 -17.50 15.21
N ASP A 434 21.43 -18.52 15.21
CA ASP A 434 22.86 -18.37 15.53
C ASP A 434 23.57 -17.46 14.51
N ALA A 435 23.27 -17.59 13.22
CA ALA A 435 23.78 -16.71 12.18
C ALA A 435 23.36 -15.24 12.39
N VAL A 436 22.10 -14.99 12.78
CA VAL A 436 21.64 -13.65 13.15
C VAL A 436 22.40 -13.12 14.36
N LEU A 437 22.61 -13.95 15.39
CA LEU A 437 23.36 -13.54 16.59
C LEU A 437 24.82 -13.18 16.23
N GLU A 438 25.49 -13.99 15.40
CA GLU A 438 26.85 -13.70 14.93
C GLU A 438 26.90 -12.40 14.12
N GLN A 439 25.91 -12.13 13.28
CA GLN A 439 25.81 -10.84 12.57
C GLN A 439 25.65 -9.68 13.55
N LEU A 440 24.82 -9.80 14.59
CA LEU A 440 24.66 -8.77 15.62
C LEU A 440 25.94 -8.56 16.43
N LYS A 441 26.73 -9.61 16.68
CA LYS A 441 28.07 -9.52 17.30
C LYS A 441 29.04 -8.77 16.40
N SER A 442 29.09 -9.10 15.12
CA SER A 442 30.00 -8.46 14.15
C SER A 442 29.83 -6.94 14.06
N ILE A 443 28.58 -6.45 14.18
CA ILE A 443 28.26 -5.02 14.21
C ILE A 443 28.24 -4.41 15.62
N LYS A 444 28.68 -5.20 16.63
CA LYS A 444 28.81 -4.78 18.04
C LYS A 444 27.49 -4.36 18.69
N MET A 445 26.38 -4.99 18.32
CA MET A 445 25.09 -4.80 18.99
C MET A 445 24.99 -5.63 20.27
N VAL A 446 25.59 -6.80 20.27
CA VAL A 446 25.66 -7.72 21.41
C VAL A 446 27.08 -8.18 21.63
N PHE A 447 27.38 -8.56 22.87
CA PHE A 447 28.62 -9.26 23.30
C PHE A 447 28.21 -10.60 23.86
N GLU A 448 29.04 -11.61 23.70
CA GLU A 448 28.84 -12.97 24.19
C GLU A 448 30.09 -13.42 24.97
N ASP A 449 29.83 -14.10 26.05
CA ASP A 449 30.85 -14.75 26.91
C ASP A 449 30.33 -16.14 27.37
N GLU A 450 31.02 -16.80 28.29
CA GLU A 450 30.65 -18.14 28.75
C GLU A 450 29.25 -18.20 29.42
N ASP A 451 28.82 -17.08 30.04
CA ASP A 451 27.50 -16.97 30.70
C ASP A 451 26.34 -16.60 29.75
N GLY A 452 26.59 -16.49 28.43
CA GLY A 452 25.62 -16.11 27.43
C GLY A 452 25.88 -14.73 26.81
N PHE A 453 24.87 -14.21 26.08
CA PHE A 453 25.00 -12.94 25.39
C PHE A 453 24.25 -11.80 26.10
N ARG A 454 24.79 -10.58 25.94
CA ARG A 454 24.27 -9.33 26.51
C ARG A 454 24.33 -8.22 25.49
N ARG A 455 23.42 -7.24 25.59
CA ARG A 455 23.46 -6.04 24.75
C ARG A 455 24.69 -5.17 25.02
N SER A 456 25.12 -4.48 23.98
CA SER A 456 26.04 -3.32 24.09
C SER A 456 25.21 -2.04 24.36
N LYS A 457 25.92 -0.89 24.52
CA LYS A 457 25.26 0.43 24.51
C LYS A 457 24.59 0.69 23.16
N LYS A 458 25.26 0.39 22.04
CA LYS A 458 24.72 0.51 20.69
C LYS A 458 23.46 -0.35 20.50
N GLY A 459 23.45 -1.58 21.06
CA GLY A 459 22.27 -2.44 21.03
C GLY A 459 21.09 -1.88 21.83
N MET A 460 21.36 -1.18 22.94
CA MET A 460 20.33 -0.49 23.71
C MET A 460 19.71 0.67 22.90
N ASP A 461 20.55 1.51 22.31
CA ASP A 461 20.12 2.65 21.51
C ASP A 461 19.33 2.18 20.29
N TYR A 462 19.81 1.11 19.63
CA TYR A 462 19.09 0.43 18.55
C TYR A 462 17.69 -0.04 18.98
N PHE A 463 17.57 -0.72 20.13
CA PHE A 463 16.30 -1.25 20.61
C PHE A 463 15.26 -0.14 20.78
N TYR A 464 15.62 0.96 21.45
CA TYR A 464 14.69 2.08 21.66
C TYR A 464 14.34 2.81 20.36
N SER A 465 15.22 2.82 19.39
CA SER A 465 14.96 3.40 18.06
C SER A 465 14.09 2.50 17.18
N ASN A 466 14.13 1.17 17.41
CA ASN A 466 13.46 0.16 16.58
C ASN A 466 12.44 -0.70 17.38
N ILE A 467 11.69 -0.08 18.29
CA ILE A 467 10.64 -0.77 19.06
C ILE A 467 9.54 -1.27 18.14
N SER A 468 9.15 -0.47 17.15
CA SER A 468 8.16 -0.83 16.14
C SER A 468 8.79 -1.54 14.96
N MET A 469 8.11 -2.60 14.48
CA MET A 469 8.45 -3.29 13.22
C MET A 469 7.69 -2.70 12.02
N ILE A 470 6.92 -1.63 12.20
CA ILE A 470 6.32 -0.89 11.09
C ILE A 470 7.45 -0.23 10.28
N PRO A 471 7.40 -0.25 8.95
CA PRO A 471 8.33 0.52 8.13
C PRO A 471 8.31 1.99 8.52
N ASP A 472 9.47 2.56 8.79
CA ASP A 472 9.63 3.99 9.06
C ASP A 472 10.03 4.68 7.76
N GLU A 473 9.11 5.41 7.15
CA GLU A 473 9.40 6.37 6.10
C GLU A 473 9.60 7.75 6.73
N ARG A 474 10.58 8.50 6.24
CA ARG A 474 10.75 9.90 6.68
C ARG A 474 9.55 10.69 6.20
N THR A 475 8.94 11.43 7.10
CA THR A 475 7.81 12.30 6.79
C THR A 475 8.19 13.73 7.10
N TYR A 476 7.73 14.66 6.25
CA TYR A 476 7.92 16.09 6.40
C TYR A 476 6.63 16.73 6.89
N LEU A 477 6.71 17.50 7.97
CA LEU A 477 5.56 18.24 8.49
C LEU A 477 5.18 19.36 7.52
N ILE A 478 3.89 19.43 7.17
CA ILE A 478 3.35 20.56 6.41
C ILE A 478 2.78 21.57 7.40
N ARG A 479 3.26 22.79 7.32
CA ARG A 479 2.81 23.89 8.19
C ARG A 479 2.32 25.09 7.40
N ASP A 480 1.11 25.52 7.69
CA ASP A 480 0.53 26.74 7.12
C ASP A 480 1.23 27.98 7.70
N VAL A 481 1.76 28.83 6.82
CA VAL A 481 2.45 30.07 7.21
C VAL A 481 1.51 31.07 7.88
N SER A 482 0.22 31.07 7.50
CA SER A 482 -0.77 32.06 7.97
C SER A 482 -1.12 31.89 9.45
N ASN A 483 -1.30 30.66 9.92
CA ASN A 483 -1.74 30.35 11.28
C ASN A 483 -0.77 29.46 12.05
N ARG A 484 0.34 29.04 11.42
CA ARG A 484 1.33 28.07 11.94
C ARG A 484 0.73 26.70 12.30
N GLY A 485 -0.48 26.42 11.87
CA GLY A 485 -1.16 25.15 12.08
C GLY A 485 -0.51 24.02 11.28
N ILE A 486 -0.56 22.79 11.82
CA ILE A 486 -0.12 21.60 11.09
C ILE A 486 -1.23 21.18 10.13
N VAL A 487 -0.92 21.18 8.84
CA VAL A 487 -1.83 20.72 7.79
C VAL A 487 -1.81 19.19 7.72
N GLY A 488 -0.63 18.60 7.75
CA GLY A 488 -0.44 17.13 7.64
C GLY A 488 1.02 16.76 7.52
N THR A 489 1.28 15.61 6.89
CA THR A 489 2.63 15.14 6.58
C THR A 489 2.73 14.71 5.13
N LEU A 490 3.90 14.90 4.52
CA LEU A 490 4.25 14.33 3.20
C LEU A 490 5.35 13.30 3.35
N ASP A 491 5.28 12.25 2.55
CA ASP A 491 6.28 11.19 2.56
C ASP A 491 7.54 11.62 1.80
N GLU A 492 8.69 11.05 2.15
CA GLU A 492 10.01 11.36 1.55
C GLU A 492 10.01 11.19 0.03
N SER A 493 9.27 10.21 -0.48
CA SER A 493 9.13 9.94 -1.91
C SER A 493 8.45 11.09 -2.66
N PHE A 494 7.39 11.67 -2.11
CA PHE A 494 6.72 12.84 -2.68
C PHE A 494 7.64 14.07 -2.63
N VAL A 495 8.24 14.33 -1.48
CA VAL A 495 9.13 15.47 -1.30
C VAL A 495 10.31 15.40 -2.26
N ALA A 496 10.90 14.22 -2.44
CA ALA A 496 12.00 14.03 -3.39
C ALA A 496 11.58 14.18 -4.87
N SER A 497 10.30 13.91 -5.18
CA SER A 497 9.83 13.88 -6.57
C SER A 497 9.17 15.18 -7.03
N PHE A 498 8.48 15.89 -6.15
CA PHE A 498 7.56 16.97 -6.50
C PHE A 498 7.74 18.24 -5.68
N ALA A 499 8.38 18.21 -4.51
CA ALA A 499 8.46 19.36 -3.66
C ALA A 499 9.57 20.32 -4.15
N GLU A 500 9.16 21.34 -4.87
CA GLU A 500 9.98 22.50 -5.24
C GLU A 500 9.32 23.77 -4.71
N PRO A 501 10.06 24.85 -4.44
CA PRO A 501 9.46 26.13 -4.09
C PRO A 501 8.42 26.55 -5.15
N TYR A 502 7.27 26.99 -4.69
CA TYR A 502 6.07 27.36 -5.48
C TYR A 502 5.33 26.19 -6.15
N ALA A 503 5.72 24.95 -5.96
CA ALA A 503 4.91 23.81 -6.36
C ALA A 503 3.59 23.80 -5.56
N MET A 504 2.50 23.43 -6.24
CA MET A 504 1.18 23.36 -5.63
C MET A 504 0.74 21.93 -5.47
N PHE A 505 0.15 21.60 -4.33
CA PHE A 505 -0.39 20.27 -4.06
C PHE A 505 -1.70 20.37 -3.26
N ILE A 506 -2.47 19.27 -3.25
CA ILE A 506 -3.73 19.17 -2.52
C ILE A 506 -3.51 18.41 -1.21
N ALA A 507 -3.92 19.00 -0.09
CA ALA A 507 -3.98 18.33 1.20
C ALA A 507 -5.14 18.91 2.04
N LYS A 508 -5.82 18.09 2.83
CA LYS A 508 -7.10 18.43 3.52
C LYS A 508 -8.18 18.90 2.54
N GLY A 509 -8.21 18.36 1.32
CA GLY A 509 -9.12 18.79 0.27
C GLY A 509 -8.94 20.25 -0.19
N ARG A 510 -7.79 20.89 0.12
CA ARG A 510 -7.45 22.27 -0.29
C ARG A 510 -6.13 22.28 -1.03
N THR A 511 -5.96 23.26 -1.90
CA THR A 511 -4.69 23.45 -2.61
C THR A 511 -3.73 24.27 -1.76
N TRP A 512 -2.50 23.83 -1.68
CA TRP A 512 -1.41 24.44 -0.96
C TRP A 512 -0.23 24.73 -1.88
N ARG A 513 0.37 25.90 -1.75
CA ARG A 513 1.60 26.31 -2.44
C ARG A 513 2.78 26.21 -1.49
N ILE A 514 3.86 25.55 -1.89
CA ILE A 514 5.10 25.45 -1.12
C ILE A 514 5.82 26.79 -1.15
N ILE A 515 6.03 27.38 0.03
CA ILE A 515 6.77 28.63 0.18
C ILE A 515 8.23 28.35 0.49
N GLU A 516 8.50 27.45 1.44
CA GLU A 516 9.86 27.15 1.90
C GLU A 516 9.96 25.69 2.31
N MET A 517 11.08 25.07 2.00
CA MET A 517 11.40 23.69 2.44
C MET A 517 12.54 23.74 3.45
N ARG A 518 12.31 23.20 4.62
CA ARG A 518 13.28 23.02 5.70
C ARG A 518 13.64 21.56 5.87
N GLU A 519 14.55 21.25 6.79
CA GLU A 519 15.08 19.90 6.96
C GLU A 519 14.00 18.85 7.26
N ASP A 520 13.01 19.16 8.11
CA ASP A 520 11.91 18.25 8.49
C ASP A 520 10.52 18.90 8.36
N GLU A 521 10.44 20.11 7.78
CA GLU A 521 9.22 20.91 7.72
C GLU A 521 9.08 21.59 6.35
N ILE A 522 7.85 21.64 5.84
CA ILE A 522 7.49 22.34 4.61
C ILE A 522 6.49 23.43 4.95
N LEU A 523 6.85 24.68 4.69
CA LEU A 523 5.99 25.82 4.88
C LEU A 523 5.14 26.04 3.64
N VAL A 524 3.83 26.18 3.83
CA VAL A 524 2.85 26.31 2.76
C VAL A 524 1.88 27.46 3.01
N GLU A 525 1.29 27.96 1.94
CA GLU A 525 0.15 28.87 1.98
C GLU A 525 -1.02 28.30 1.17
N GLU A 526 -2.24 28.60 1.57
CA GLU A 526 -3.44 28.19 0.82
C GLU A 526 -3.51 28.91 -0.52
N ALA A 527 -3.73 28.18 -1.61
CA ALA A 527 -3.85 28.71 -2.97
C ALA A 527 -5.24 28.39 -3.54
N ARG A 528 -5.77 29.30 -4.35
CA ARG A 528 -7.08 29.13 -5.03
C ARG A 528 -6.96 28.44 -6.40
N GLU A 529 -5.76 28.18 -6.82
CA GLU A 529 -5.45 27.51 -8.09
C GLU A 529 -5.46 25.99 -7.92
N ILE A 530 -5.61 25.27 -9.02
CA ILE A 530 -5.62 23.80 -8.98
C ILE A 530 -4.21 23.29 -8.78
N GLY A 531 -3.99 22.55 -7.70
CA GLY A 531 -2.72 21.92 -7.38
C GLY A 531 -2.64 20.46 -7.84
N SER A 532 -1.43 19.96 -8.03
CA SER A 532 -1.19 18.53 -8.22
C SER A 532 -1.47 17.74 -6.93
N VAL A 533 -1.97 16.54 -7.07
CA VAL A 533 -2.19 15.67 -5.91
C VAL A 533 -0.89 14.96 -5.58
N PRO A 534 -0.44 14.96 -4.30
CA PRO A 534 0.72 14.20 -3.91
C PRO A 534 0.50 12.70 -4.17
N SER A 535 1.42 12.05 -4.89
CA SER A 535 1.45 10.59 -4.90
C SER A 535 2.10 10.12 -3.59
N TRP A 536 1.28 9.69 -2.64
CA TRP A 536 1.81 8.94 -1.51
C TRP A 536 2.15 7.52 -1.98
N THR A 537 3.35 7.06 -1.70
CA THR A 537 3.70 5.64 -1.82
C THR A 537 2.89 4.82 -0.81
N GLY A 538 1.63 4.57 -1.15
CA GLY A 538 0.86 3.49 -0.57
C GLY A 538 1.03 2.29 -1.49
N SER A 539 1.40 1.14 -0.99
CA SER A 539 1.34 -0.09 -1.78
C SER A 539 -0.07 -0.26 -2.33
N ASP A 540 -0.21 -0.38 -3.64
CA ASP A 540 -1.47 -0.79 -4.26
C ASP A 540 -1.98 -2.05 -3.56
N ILE A 541 -3.26 -2.07 -3.22
CA ILE A 541 -3.88 -3.24 -2.60
C ILE A 541 -3.86 -4.35 -3.66
N PRO A 542 -3.17 -5.47 -3.43
CA PRO A 542 -3.09 -6.51 -4.43
C PRO A 542 -4.44 -7.22 -4.59
N VAL A 543 -4.84 -7.46 -5.83
CA VAL A 543 -5.98 -8.33 -6.15
C VAL A 543 -5.56 -9.79 -5.94
N PRO A 544 -6.29 -10.55 -5.12
CA PRO A 544 -6.00 -11.95 -4.86
C PRO A 544 -6.19 -12.84 -6.09
N PHE A 545 -5.46 -13.95 -6.12
CA PHE A 545 -5.54 -14.95 -7.18
C PHE A 545 -6.99 -15.43 -7.42
N ASP A 546 -7.71 -15.76 -6.34
CA ASP A 546 -9.08 -16.29 -6.42
C ASP A 546 -10.08 -15.29 -7.02
N VAL A 547 -9.92 -14.00 -6.69
CA VAL A 547 -10.77 -12.93 -7.24
C VAL A 547 -10.50 -12.79 -8.75
N ALA A 548 -9.23 -12.72 -9.14
CA ALA A 548 -8.87 -12.57 -10.56
C ALA A 548 -9.28 -13.78 -11.40
N MET A 549 -9.12 -15.00 -10.88
CA MET A 549 -9.60 -16.22 -11.52
C MET A 549 -11.12 -16.22 -11.72
N GLU A 550 -11.88 -15.72 -10.75
CA GLU A 550 -13.33 -15.63 -10.88
C GLU A 550 -13.74 -14.55 -11.89
N VAL A 551 -13.02 -13.42 -11.99
CA VAL A 551 -13.19 -12.46 -13.10
C VAL A 551 -12.94 -13.14 -14.45
N GLY A 552 -11.89 -13.96 -14.55
CA GLY A 552 -11.62 -14.75 -15.74
C GLY A 552 -12.76 -15.72 -16.06
N ARG A 553 -13.32 -16.39 -15.05
CA ARG A 553 -14.50 -17.26 -15.21
C ARG A 553 -15.72 -16.47 -15.68
N MET A 554 -15.99 -15.30 -15.09
CA MET A 554 -17.06 -14.40 -15.51
C MET A 554 -16.95 -14.05 -17.00
N ARG A 555 -15.77 -13.65 -17.46
CA ARG A 555 -15.50 -13.34 -18.88
C ARG A 555 -15.78 -14.54 -19.80
N ARG A 556 -15.48 -15.76 -19.36
CA ARG A 556 -15.69 -16.97 -20.14
C ARG A 556 -17.15 -17.41 -20.17
N THR A 557 -17.84 -17.37 -19.03
CA THR A 557 -19.21 -17.90 -18.91
C THR A 557 -20.27 -16.88 -19.28
N MET A 558 -20.00 -15.59 -19.07
CA MET A 558 -20.95 -14.49 -19.19
C MET A 558 -22.22 -14.68 -18.35
N ASP A 559 -22.15 -15.50 -17.29
CA ASP A 559 -23.23 -15.69 -16.33
C ASP A 559 -23.15 -14.55 -15.29
N LEU A 560 -23.81 -13.44 -15.64
CA LEU A 560 -23.77 -12.21 -14.83
C LEU A 560 -24.89 -12.12 -13.79
N ASP A 561 -25.87 -13.00 -13.82
CA ASP A 561 -27.05 -12.94 -12.95
C ASP A 561 -26.73 -13.27 -11.49
N ILE A 562 -25.66 -14.04 -11.27
CA ILE A 562 -25.20 -14.40 -9.92
C ILE A 562 -24.48 -13.25 -9.20
N TYR A 563 -24.17 -12.15 -9.88
CA TYR A 563 -23.40 -11.04 -9.34
C TYR A 563 -24.31 -9.85 -8.99
N PRO A 564 -24.12 -9.24 -7.81
CA PRO A 564 -24.96 -8.15 -7.32
C PRO A 564 -24.56 -6.80 -7.94
N GLY A 565 -25.05 -6.53 -9.13
CA GLY A 565 -24.81 -5.28 -9.86
C GLY A 565 -26.04 -4.78 -10.59
N ASP A 566 -26.09 -3.49 -10.83
CA ASP A 566 -27.11 -2.90 -11.68
C ASP A 566 -26.94 -3.34 -13.14
N GLU A 567 -27.94 -3.05 -13.99
CA GLU A 567 -27.87 -3.48 -15.39
C GLU A 567 -26.75 -2.77 -16.16
N ASN A 568 -26.43 -1.52 -15.80
CA ASN A 568 -25.31 -0.78 -16.39
C ASN A 568 -23.97 -1.42 -16.10
N ALA A 569 -23.74 -1.89 -14.86
CA ALA A 569 -22.52 -2.62 -14.50
C ALA A 569 -22.39 -3.93 -15.29
N LYS A 570 -23.50 -4.69 -15.42
CA LYS A 570 -23.50 -5.93 -16.21
C LYS A 570 -23.29 -5.64 -17.69
N GLU A 571 -23.92 -4.59 -18.22
CA GLU A 571 -23.76 -4.18 -19.62
C GLU A 571 -22.36 -3.65 -19.93
N CYS A 572 -21.70 -2.97 -18.96
CA CYS A 572 -20.30 -2.58 -19.08
C CYS A 572 -19.40 -3.80 -19.32
N VAL A 573 -19.59 -4.87 -18.55
CA VAL A 573 -18.84 -6.11 -18.73
C VAL A 573 -19.19 -6.78 -20.06
N ARG A 574 -20.49 -6.82 -20.46
CA ARG A 574 -20.90 -7.39 -21.74
C ARG A 574 -20.26 -6.66 -22.90
N ARG A 575 -20.29 -5.33 -22.90
CA ARG A 575 -19.69 -4.49 -23.96
C ARG A 575 -18.18 -4.72 -24.04
N PHE A 576 -17.50 -4.80 -22.88
CA PHE A 576 -16.05 -5.04 -22.81
C PHE A 576 -15.68 -6.39 -23.41
N VAL A 577 -16.36 -7.48 -23.02
CA VAL A 577 -16.12 -8.80 -23.58
C VAL A 577 -16.51 -8.87 -25.06
N SER A 578 -17.62 -8.21 -25.44
CA SER A 578 -18.06 -8.17 -26.83
C SER A 578 -17.13 -7.38 -27.75
N SER A 579 -16.37 -6.43 -27.23
CA SER A 579 -15.32 -5.70 -27.97
C SER A 579 -14.21 -6.61 -28.48
N GLN A 580 -14.03 -7.80 -27.88
CA GLN A 580 -13.06 -8.84 -28.31
C GLN A 580 -13.52 -9.59 -29.59
N LYS A 581 -14.57 -9.13 -30.27
CA LYS A 581 -15.08 -9.80 -31.45
C LYS A 581 -13.96 -10.03 -32.48
N GLY A 582 -13.67 -11.33 -32.76
CA GLY A 582 -12.58 -11.73 -33.65
C GLY A 582 -11.26 -12.06 -32.93
N PHE A 583 -11.20 -11.88 -31.61
CA PHE A 583 -10.07 -12.27 -30.77
C PHE A 583 -10.51 -13.27 -29.70
N ASP A 584 -9.56 -14.03 -29.18
CA ASP A 584 -9.79 -14.89 -28.01
C ASP A 584 -10.03 -14.04 -26.76
N VAL A 585 -10.96 -14.46 -25.90
CA VAL A 585 -11.25 -13.79 -24.62
C VAL A 585 -10.38 -14.38 -23.51
N PRO A 586 -9.45 -13.61 -22.94
CA PRO A 586 -8.62 -14.09 -21.81
C PRO A 586 -9.50 -14.40 -20.59
N SER A 587 -9.24 -15.56 -19.97
CA SER A 587 -10.12 -16.11 -18.94
C SER A 587 -9.35 -16.91 -17.87
N ASP A 588 -10.09 -17.55 -16.97
CA ASP A 588 -9.56 -18.50 -15.98
C ASP A 588 -8.91 -19.75 -16.62
N ARG A 589 -9.16 -20.02 -17.92
CA ARG A 589 -8.65 -21.18 -18.66
C ARG A 589 -7.86 -20.84 -19.92
N LEU A 590 -7.74 -19.59 -20.24
CA LEU A 590 -7.06 -19.13 -21.44
C LEU A 590 -6.22 -17.88 -21.16
N VAL A 591 -4.93 -18.00 -21.37
CA VAL A 591 -3.97 -16.91 -21.41
C VAL A 591 -3.74 -16.53 -22.87
N THR A 592 -3.92 -15.26 -23.22
CA THR A 592 -3.59 -14.76 -24.56
C THR A 592 -2.28 -13.99 -24.53
N VAL A 593 -1.41 -14.28 -25.49
CA VAL A 593 -0.12 -13.61 -25.68
C VAL A 593 -0.20 -12.74 -26.93
N GLU A 594 -0.29 -11.46 -26.76
CA GLU A 594 -0.46 -10.47 -27.83
C GLU A 594 0.88 -9.83 -28.16
N ILE A 595 1.25 -9.82 -29.44
CA ILE A 595 2.54 -9.34 -29.86
C ILE A 595 2.36 -8.12 -30.74
N GLY A 596 2.88 -6.97 -30.23
CA GLY A 596 3.03 -5.74 -30.97
C GLY A 596 4.47 -5.55 -31.46
N ASP A 597 4.78 -4.36 -31.99
CA ASP A 597 6.12 -4.09 -32.56
C ASP A 597 7.23 -4.16 -31.50
N ARG A 598 7.03 -3.54 -30.32
CA ARG A 598 7.97 -3.52 -29.20
C ARG A 598 7.34 -3.78 -27.84
N VAL A 599 6.19 -4.38 -27.87
CA VAL A 599 5.41 -4.72 -26.68
C VAL A 599 4.84 -6.13 -26.82
N VAL A 600 4.90 -6.86 -25.74
CA VAL A 600 4.16 -8.13 -25.58
C VAL A 600 3.21 -7.97 -24.42
N ILE A 601 1.93 -8.26 -24.64
CA ILE A 601 0.91 -8.22 -23.61
C ILE A 601 0.47 -9.66 -23.34
N ILE A 602 0.65 -10.14 -22.13
CA ILE A 602 0.18 -11.45 -21.68
C ILE A 602 -1.05 -11.18 -20.82
N ASN A 603 -2.24 -11.43 -21.38
CA ASN A 603 -3.47 -11.32 -20.62
C ASN A 603 -3.66 -12.59 -19.78
N ALA A 604 -3.57 -12.41 -18.45
CA ALA A 604 -3.54 -13.47 -17.46
C ALA A 604 -4.37 -13.06 -16.23
N CYS A 605 -5.52 -13.67 -16.04
CA CYS A 605 -6.44 -13.39 -14.95
C CYS A 605 -5.98 -14.11 -13.67
N PHE A 606 -4.77 -13.80 -13.17
CA PHE A 606 -4.16 -14.50 -12.03
C PHE A 606 -3.91 -13.60 -10.81
N GLY A 607 -4.29 -12.33 -10.87
CA GLY A 607 -4.12 -11.40 -9.77
C GLY A 607 -2.73 -10.78 -9.70
N THR A 608 -2.59 -9.78 -8.83
CA THR A 608 -1.42 -8.89 -8.83
C THR A 608 -0.12 -9.64 -8.58
N ARG A 609 -0.03 -10.41 -7.49
CA ARG A 609 1.23 -11.03 -7.05
C ARG A 609 1.68 -12.19 -7.95
N VAL A 610 0.73 -12.96 -8.50
CA VAL A 610 1.05 -14.04 -9.46
C VAL A 610 1.58 -13.43 -10.75
N ASN A 611 0.91 -12.41 -11.29
CA ASN A 611 1.36 -11.72 -12.49
C ASN A 611 2.73 -11.04 -12.28
N GLU A 612 2.97 -10.47 -11.10
CA GLU A 612 4.28 -9.91 -10.76
C GLU A 612 5.37 -10.99 -10.71
N THR A 613 5.08 -12.15 -10.12
CA THR A 613 6.00 -13.31 -10.08
C THR A 613 6.34 -13.79 -11.49
N LEU A 614 5.33 -14.04 -12.32
CA LEU A 614 5.50 -14.45 -13.72
C LEU A 614 6.26 -13.40 -14.52
N SER A 615 5.93 -12.13 -14.33
CA SER A 615 6.59 -11.00 -15.00
C SER A 615 8.10 -10.98 -14.74
N LYS A 616 8.55 -11.15 -13.49
CA LYS A 616 9.97 -11.22 -13.13
C LYS A 616 10.66 -12.38 -13.80
N ILE A 617 10.05 -13.55 -13.77
CA ILE A 617 10.63 -14.78 -14.35
C ILE A 617 10.69 -14.65 -15.87
N ILE A 618 9.58 -14.30 -16.53
CA ILE A 618 9.51 -14.22 -17.99
C ILE A 618 10.44 -13.13 -18.53
N SER A 619 10.46 -11.93 -17.92
CA SER A 619 11.34 -10.84 -18.36
C SER A 619 12.82 -11.20 -18.22
N ALA A 620 13.22 -11.92 -17.17
CA ALA A 620 14.59 -12.37 -16.98
C ALA A 620 14.99 -13.45 -17.99
N LEU A 621 14.12 -14.44 -18.23
CA LEU A 621 14.37 -15.49 -19.21
C LEU A 621 14.47 -14.92 -20.64
N LEU A 622 13.59 -13.97 -20.99
CA LEU A 622 13.66 -13.27 -22.26
C LEU A 622 14.92 -12.42 -22.39
N SER A 623 15.27 -11.68 -21.32
CA SER A 623 16.52 -10.88 -21.32
C SER A 623 17.75 -11.76 -21.54
N ALA A 624 17.79 -12.94 -20.92
CA ALA A 624 18.87 -13.91 -21.11
C ALA A 624 18.94 -14.46 -22.57
N ARG A 625 17.78 -14.70 -23.19
CA ARG A 625 17.68 -15.20 -24.57
C ARG A 625 17.97 -14.12 -25.61
N LEU A 626 17.58 -12.87 -25.34
CA LEU A 626 17.76 -11.75 -26.26
C LEU A 626 19.13 -11.07 -26.12
N GLY A 627 19.80 -11.22 -24.98
CA GLY A 627 21.03 -10.51 -24.64
C GLY A 627 20.82 -9.02 -24.33
N GLU A 628 19.57 -8.60 -24.16
CA GLU A 628 19.15 -7.21 -23.91
C GLU A 628 18.09 -7.17 -22.82
N SER A 629 18.02 -6.06 -22.09
CA SER A 629 17.05 -5.92 -20.99
C SER A 629 15.60 -5.79 -21.50
N VAL A 630 14.69 -6.56 -20.90
CA VAL A 630 13.26 -6.51 -21.13
C VAL A 630 12.61 -5.78 -19.96
N GLY A 631 11.91 -4.66 -20.24
CA GLY A 631 11.11 -3.95 -19.26
C GLY A 631 9.80 -4.71 -19.01
N ALA A 632 9.26 -4.61 -17.78
CA ALA A 632 8.00 -5.25 -17.44
C ALA A 632 7.17 -4.37 -16.50
N SER A 633 5.87 -4.36 -16.74
CA SER A 633 4.85 -3.82 -15.83
C SER A 633 3.67 -4.79 -15.75
N THR A 634 2.92 -4.74 -14.66
CA THR A 634 1.82 -5.67 -14.42
C THR A 634 0.58 -4.95 -13.90
N ASP A 635 -0.57 -5.52 -14.20
CA ASP A 635 -1.82 -5.29 -13.52
C ASP A 635 -2.43 -6.65 -13.08
N PRO A 636 -3.55 -6.70 -12.35
CA PRO A 636 -4.13 -7.96 -11.90
C PRO A 636 -4.50 -8.94 -13.02
N TYR A 637 -4.65 -8.45 -14.24
CA TYR A 637 -5.16 -9.19 -15.39
C TYR A 637 -4.18 -9.28 -16.55
N ARG A 638 -2.99 -8.59 -16.45
CA ARG A 638 -2.03 -8.50 -17.55
C ARG A 638 -0.59 -8.39 -17.08
N ILE A 639 0.30 -8.87 -17.95
CA ILE A 639 1.74 -8.63 -17.87
C ILE A 639 2.13 -7.93 -19.19
N ILE A 640 2.72 -6.75 -19.09
CA ILE A 640 3.13 -5.95 -20.25
C ILE A 640 4.65 -5.92 -20.29
N LEU A 641 5.22 -6.47 -21.35
CA LEU A 641 6.68 -6.54 -21.55
C LEU A 641 7.10 -5.54 -22.62
N GLN A 642 8.05 -4.69 -22.30
CA GLN A 642 8.71 -3.80 -23.25
C GLN A 642 9.95 -4.47 -23.79
N ILE A 643 9.94 -4.80 -25.07
CA ILE A 643 11.00 -5.55 -25.73
C ILE A 643 11.87 -4.60 -26.58
N PRO A 644 13.21 -4.82 -26.62
CA PRO A 644 14.14 -3.94 -27.35
C PRO A 644 13.95 -4.04 -28.87
N ARG A 645 13.48 -5.18 -29.36
CA ARG A 645 13.21 -5.47 -30.79
C ARG A 645 12.03 -6.40 -30.93
N SER A 646 11.41 -6.42 -32.11
CA SER A 646 10.34 -7.36 -32.41
C SER A 646 10.81 -8.83 -32.24
N ILE A 647 9.96 -9.66 -31.66
CA ILE A 647 10.23 -11.08 -31.40
C ILE A 647 9.16 -11.97 -32.04
N SER A 648 9.51 -13.22 -32.31
CA SER A 648 8.55 -14.19 -32.80
C SER A 648 7.61 -14.67 -31.68
N LYS A 649 6.39 -15.08 -32.06
CA LYS A 649 5.45 -15.70 -31.14
C LYS A 649 5.99 -16.96 -30.49
N ASP A 650 6.76 -17.75 -31.25
CA ASP A 650 7.31 -19.01 -30.74
C ASP A 650 8.31 -18.76 -29.60
N LEU A 651 9.13 -17.71 -29.70
CA LEU A 651 10.10 -17.39 -28.64
C LEU A 651 9.43 -17.11 -27.30
N ILE A 652 8.32 -16.38 -27.28
CA ILE A 652 7.60 -16.06 -26.04
C ILE A 652 6.84 -17.29 -25.52
N LEU A 653 6.18 -18.05 -26.40
CA LEU A 653 5.49 -19.29 -26.02
C LEU A 653 6.46 -20.33 -25.47
N ASP A 654 7.62 -20.53 -26.11
CA ASP A 654 8.69 -21.42 -25.61
C ASP A 654 9.25 -20.91 -24.29
N THR A 655 9.34 -19.60 -24.09
CA THR A 655 9.82 -19.05 -22.81
C THR A 655 8.85 -19.39 -21.68
N ILE A 656 7.55 -19.19 -21.88
CA ILE A 656 6.51 -19.54 -20.89
C ILE A 656 6.52 -21.05 -20.65
N SER A 657 6.57 -21.84 -21.71
CA SER A 657 6.59 -23.32 -21.64
C SER A 657 7.87 -23.88 -21.01
N SER A 658 8.96 -23.14 -20.96
CA SER A 658 10.21 -23.59 -20.34
C SER A 658 10.20 -23.51 -18.81
N ILE A 659 9.20 -22.84 -18.22
CA ILE A 659 9.07 -22.78 -16.76
C ILE A 659 8.49 -24.11 -16.27
N GLU A 660 9.22 -24.78 -15.39
CA GLU A 660 8.80 -26.05 -14.84
C GLU A 660 8.19 -25.91 -13.45
N PRO A 661 7.14 -26.70 -13.11
CA PRO A 661 6.65 -26.81 -11.75
C PRO A 661 7.78 -27.19 -10.78
N GLY A 662 7.80 -26.57 -9.60
CA GLY A 662 8.86 -26.76 -8.60
C GLY A 662 10.11 -25.90 -8.80
N THR A 663 10.19 -25.11 -9.90
CA THR A 663 11.34 -24.24 -10.17
C THR A 663 11.04 -22.75 -9.94
N VAL A 664 9.78 -22.38 -9.74
CA VAL A 664 9.32 -20.98 -9.65
C VAL A 664 10.06 -20.23 -8.55
N GLU A 665 10.19 -20.80 -7.35
CA GLU A 665 10.89 -20.12 -6.25
C GLU A 665 12.38 -19.90 -6.60
N SER A 666 13.05 -20.89 -7.14
CA SER A 666 14.46 -20.79 -7.51
C SER A 666 14.68 -19.74 -8.60
N LEU A 667 13.82 -19.72 -9.61
CA LEU A 667 13.85 -18.70 -10.66
C LEU A 667 13.56 -17.31 -10.10
N ALA A 668 12.52 -17.17 -9.27
CA ALA A 668 12.20 -15.89 -8.63
C ALA A 668 13.38 -15.38 -7.79
N ARG A 669 14.02 -16.23 -6.98
CA ARG A 669 15.21 -15.86 -6.22
C ARG A 669 16.35 -15.36 -7.11
N LEU A 670 16.62 -16.02 -8.22
CA LEU A 670 17.68 -15.63 -9.17
C LEU A 670 17.36 -14.26 -9.84
N THR A 671 16.10 -14.03 -10.19
CA THR A 671 15.70 -12.79 -10.90
C THR A 671 15.69 -11.58 -9.97
N ILE A 672 15.33 -11.77 -8.70
CA ILE A 672 15.25 -10.69 -7.71
C ILE A 672 16.63 -10.12 -7.36
N VAL A 673 17.67 -10.97 -7.30
CA VAL A 673 19.03 -10.60 -6.82
C VAL A 673 19.60 -9.37 -7.53
N ASN A 674 19.28 -9.18 -8.81
CA ASN A 674 19.78 -8.06 -9.61
C ASN A 674 18.80 -6.89 -9.71
N SER A 675 17.65 -6.97 -9.04
CA SER A 675 16.62 -5.93 -9.12
C SER A 675 16.93 -4.72 -8.23
N THR A 676 16.60 -3.53 -8.72
CA THR A 676 16.63 -2.29 -7.91
C THR A 676 15.70 -2.41 -6.71
N PHE A 677 14.62 -3.13 -6.86
CA PHE A 677 13.60 -3.38 -5.85
C PHE A 677 14.17 -4.13 -4.62
N LEU A 678 14.96 -5.19 -4.81
CA LEU A 678 15.63 -5.87 -3.70
C LEU A 678 16.58 -4.94 -2.94
N ARG A 679 17.29 -4.05 -3.65
CA ARG A 679 18.19 -3.09 -3.01
C ARG A 679 17.44 -2.16 -2.06
N TRP A 680 16.25 -1.69 -2.45
CA TRP A 680 15.40 -0.88 -1.57
C TRP A 680 14.88 -1.68 -0.37
N ARG A 681 14.41 -2.91 -0.58
CA ARG A 681 14.00 -3.80 0.51
C ARG A 681 15.15 -4.10 1.48
N PHE A 682 16.36 -4.27 0.95
CA PHE A 682 17.54 -4.46 1.77
C PHE A 682 17.84 -3.27 2.69
N VAL A 683 17.66 -2.04 2.23
CA VAL A 683 17.82 -0.85 3.08
C VAL A 683 16.91 -0.90 4.30
N TYR A 684 15.63 -1.23 4.09
CA TYR A 684 14.70 -1.41 5.19
C TYR A 684 15.17 -2.50 6.17
N VAL A 685 15.52 -3.66 5.65
CA VAL A 685 16.02 -4.78 6.46
C VAL A 685 17.32 -4.40 7.18
N ALA A 686 18.24 -3.71 6.52
CA ALA A 686 19.50 -3.26 7.10
C ALA A 686 19.28 -2.28 8.27
N LYS A 687 18.28 -1.38 8.19
CA LYS A 687 17.85 -0.56 9.33
C LYS A 687 17.33 -1.42 10.48
N LYS A 688 16.52 -2.44 10.19
CA LYS A 688 15.95 -3.35 11.21
C LYS A 688 16.99 -4.33 11.79
N PHE A 689 18.10 -4.57 11.11
CA PHE A 689 19.25 -5.29 11.66
C PHE A 689 20.26 -4.37 12.37
N GLY A 690 20.07 -3.04 12.32
CA GLY A 690 21.00 -2.07 12.90
C GLY A 690 22.33 -1.93 12.13
N ILE A 691 22.39 -2.39 10.90
CA ILE A 691 23.50 -2.19 9.96
C ILE A 691 23.57 -0.72 9.57
N ILE A 692 22.41 -0.12 9.34
CA ILE A 692 22.20 1.30 9.03
C ILE A 692 21.45 1.94 10.20
N GLU A 693 21.83 3.14 10.59
CA GLU A 693 21.09 3.91 11.57
C GLU A 693 19.70 4.30 11.01
N LYS A 694 18.70 4.34 11.88
CA LYS A 694 17.32 4.64 11.49
C LYS A 694 17.17 5.95 10.70
N ASN A 695 17.90 6.99 11.14
CA ASN A 695 17.85 8.35 10.58
C ASN A 695 18.99 8.64 9.59
N ALA A 696 19.70 7.60 9.11
CA ALA A 696 20.79 7.79 8.16
C ALA A 696 20.29 8.44 6.85
N ASP A 697 21.01 9.47 6.39
CA ASP A 697 20.65 10.15 5.15
C ASP A 697 21.03 9.28 3.94
N HIS A 698 20.02 8.88 3.20
CA HIS A 698 20.15 8.01 2.03
C HIS A 698 20.94 8.65 0.88
N ARG A 699 20.99 9.98 0.80
CA ARG A 699 21.62 10.72 -0.30
C ARG A 699 23.14 10.52 -0.36
N PHE A 700 23.76 10.19 0.76
CA PHE A 700 25.22 10.01 0.87
C PHE A 700 25.66 8.54 0.91
N MET A 701 24.75 7.58 0.74
CA MET A 701 25.05 6.14 0.86
C MET A 701 25.21 5.47 -0.50
N ASN A 702 26.32 4.77 -0.70
CA ASN A 702 26.49 3.89 -1.87
C ASN A 702 25.78 2.54 -1.60
N PHE A 703 24.48 2.48 -1.90
CA PHE A 703 23.66 1.30 -1.67
C PHE A 703 24.14 0.04 -2.40
N GLY A 704 24.71 0.20 -3.59
CA GLY A 704 25.25 -0.92 -4.35
C GLY A 704 26.38 -1.62 -3.60
N ARG A 705 27.33 -0.84 -3.11
CA ARG A 705 28.46 -1.37 -2.33
C ARG A 705 28.01 -1.98 -1.01
N LEU A 706 27.07 -1.33 -0.31
CA LEU A 706 26.54 -1.85 0.95
C LEU A 706 25.84 -3.19 0.72
N PHE A 707 25.02 -3.29 -0.31
CA PHE A 707 24.33 -4.52 -0.68
C PHE A 707 25.30 -5.65 -1.02
N ASP A 708 26.34 -5.36 -1.80
CA ASP A 708 27.36 -6.35 -2.18
C ASP A 708 28.17 -6.85 -1.00
N LEU A 709 28.48 -5.98 -0.02
CA LEU A 709 29.18 -6.35 1.21
C LEU A 709 28.38 -7.30 2.11
N HIS A 710 27.06 -7.29 1.99
CA HIS A 710 26.20 -8.10 2.84
C HIS A 710 25.61 -9.33 2.14
N LYS A 711 26.00 -9.63 0.88
CA LYS A 711 25.58 -10.86 0.20
C LYS A 711 25.83 -12.10 1.06
N GLY A 712 24.84 -12.96 1.17
CA GLY A 712 24.89 -14.21 1.95
C GLY A 712 24.73 -14.03 3.47
N THR A 713 24.60 -12.81 3.97
CA THR A 713 24.30 -12.58 5.39
C THR A 713 22.81 -12.82 5.71
N PRO A 714 22.43 -13.06 6.98
CA PRO A 714 21.04 -13.15 7.40
C PRO A 714 20.19 -11.95 6.97
N ALA A 715 20.73 -10.73 7.03
CA ALA A 715 20.02 -9.54 6.59
C ALA A 715 19.74 -9.54 5.07
N TYR A 716 20.70 -10.02 4.28
CA TYR A 716 20.49 -10.20 2.83
C TYR A 716 19.42 -11.25 2.53
N ASN A 717 19.53 -12.42 3.18
CA ASN A 717 18.56 -13.51 3.00
C ASN A 717 17.15 -13.08 3.42
N GLU A 718 17.03 -12.30 4.49
CA GLU A 718 15.76 -11.74 4.94
C GLU A 718 15.19 -10.76 3.92
N ALA A 719 16.01 -9.93 3.30
CA ALA A 719 15.53 -9.01 2.25
C ALA A 719 14.97 -9.78 1.04
N VAL A 720 15.64 -10.87 0.62
CA VAL A 720 15.14 -11.76 -0.43
C VAL A 720 13.83 -12.43 -0.01
N ASN A 721 13.79 -13.02 1.18
CA ASN A 721 12.59 -13.67 1.69
C ASN A 721 11.41 -12.70 1.83
N LYS A 722 11.69 -11.45 2.22
CA LYS A 722 10.67 -10.40 2.35
C LYS A 722 10.04 -10.06 0.99
N VAL A 723 10.84 -9.96 -0.07
CA VAL A 723 10.33 -9.78 -1.44
C VAL A 723 9.47 -10.96 -1.87
N LEU A 724 9.95 -12.19 -1.67
CA LEU A 724 9.20 -13.40 -2.05
C LEU A 724 7.85 -13.50 -1.33
N TRP A 725 7.79 -13.04 -0.09
CA TRP A 725 6.58 -13.11 0.73
C TRP A 725 5.60 -11.94 0.52
N GLU A 726 6.10 -10.71 0.52
CA GLU A 726 5.23 -9.51 0.51
C GLU A 726 4.78 -9.12 -0.89
N ASP A 727 5.65 -9.34 -1.88
CA ASP A 727 5.47 -8.79 -3.21
C ASP A 727 5.14 -9.86 -4.27
N LEU A 728 5.46 -11.13 -4.00
CA LEU A 728 5.24 -12.25 -4.93
C LEU A 728 4.27 -13.28 -4.33
N ASP A 729 3.78 -14.18 -5.18
CA ASP A 729 2.98 -15.36 -4.79
C ASP A 729 3.53 -16.62 -5.48
N ILE A 730 4.47 -17.26 -4.79
CA ILE A 730 5.13 -18.47 -5.32
C ILE A 730 4.15 -19.64 -5.41
N GLU A 731 3.32 -19.84 -4.38
CA GLU A 731 2.42 -21.00 -4.31
C GLU A 731 1.36 -20.97 -5.41
N SER A 732 0.68 -19.84 -5.60
CA SER A 732 -0.32 -19.73 -6.67
C SER A 732 0.33 -19.72 -8.05
N THR A 733 1.56 -19.19 -8.19
CA THR A 733 2.31 -19.26 -9.45
C THR A 733 2.67 -20.70 -9.81
N GLU A 734 3.11 -21.51 -8.85
CA GLU A 734 3.35 -22.95 -9.06
C GLU A 734 2.06 -23.66 -9.51
N LYS A 735 0.91 -23.33 -8.92
CA LYS A 735 -0.39 -23.86 -9.35
C LYS A 735 -0.69 -23.48 -10.81
N VAL A 736 -0.48 -22.21 -11.18
CA VAL A 736 -0.68 -21.72 -12.56
C VAL A 736 0.23 -22.44 -13.54
N ILE A 737 1.52 -22.57 -13.25
CA ILE A 737 2.46 -23.32 -14.11
C ILE A 737 2.02 -24.78 -14.26
N SER A 738 1.57 -25.40 -13.18
CA SER A 738 1.04 -26.77 -13.23
C SER A 738 -0.25 -26.86 -14.07
N MET A 739 -1.14 -25.87 -13.99
CA MET A 739 -2.36 -25.78 -14.81
C MET A 739 -2.04 -25.58 -16.30
N ILE A 740 -1.03 -24.82 -16.64
CA ILE A 740 -0.56 -24.64 -18.02
C ILE A 740 0.03 -25.95 -18.54
N ARG A 741 0.84 -26.63 -17.75
CA ARG A 741 1.48 -27.89 -18.13
C ARG A 741 0.49 -29.05 -18.35
N ASN A 742 -0.54 -29.13 -17.54
CA ASN A 742 -1.56 -30.18 -17.66
C ASN A 742 -2.69 -29.83 -18.64
N GLY A 743 -2.62 -28.66 -19.30
CA GLY A 743 -3.62 -28.21 -20.27
C GLY A 743 -4.93 -27.72 -19.70
N SER A 744 -5.01 -27.52 -18.35
CA SER A 744 -6.19 -26.90 -17.72
C SER A 744 -6.28 -25.41 -18.00
N VAL A 745 -5.14 -24.77 -18.27
CA VAL A 745 -5.00 -23.42 -18.79
C VAL A 745 -4.23 -23.48 -20.10
N GLU A 746 -4.84 -23.00 -21.15
CA GLU A 746 -4.26 -22.91 -22.48
C GLU A 746 -3.53 -21.58 -22.66
N VAL A 747 -2.42 -21.57 -23.41
CA VAL A 747 -1.69 -20.34 -23.77
C VAL A 747 -1.71 -20.20 -25.28
N ARG A 748 -2.29 -19.10 -25.79
CA ARG A 748 -2.41 -18.85 -27.24
C ARG A 748 -1.78 -17.49 -27.61
N ALA A 749 -1.09 -17.46 -28.73
CA ALA A 749 -0.63 -16.21 -29.31
C ALA A 749 -1.70 -15.58 -30.22
N SER A 750 -1.91 -14.30 -30.08
CA SER A 750 -2.84 -13.51 -30.89
C SER A 750 -2.24 -12.16 -31.30
N GLY A 751 -2.95 -11.43 -32.17
CA GLY A 751 -2.66 -10.00 -32.38
C GLY A 751 -3.16 -9.15 -31.23
N VAL A 752 -2.75 -7.89 -31.22
CA VAL A 752 -3.14 -6.92 -30.16
C VAL A 752 -4.65 -6.72 -30.18
N SER A 753 -5.29 -6.93 -29.05
CA SER A 753 -6.73 -6.94 -28.87
C SER A 753 -7.23 -5.71 -28.09
N PRO A 754 -8.53 -5.40 -28.12
CA PRO A 754 -9.11 -4.33 -27.29
C PRO A 754 -8.83 -4.50 -25.78
N ILE A 755 -8.96 -5.73 -25.25
CA ILE A 755 -8.67 -6.02 -23.83
C ILE A 755 -7.20 -5.81 -23.50
N GLY A 756 -6.28 -6.19 -24.40
CA GLY A 756 -4.86 -5.98 -24.20
C GLY A 756 -4.48 -4.49 -24.24
N LEU A 757 -5.06 -3.72 -25.16
CA LEU A 757 -4.83 -2.27 -25.26
C LEU A 757 -5.30 -1.51 -24.04
N GLU A 758 -6.41 -1.92 -23.42
CA GLU A 758 -6.91 -1.32 -22.16
C GLU A 758 -5.84 -1.31 -21.09
N GLY A 759 -5.12 -2.40 -20.92
CA GLY A 759 -4.02 -2.49 -19.95
C GLY A 759 -2.86 -1.53 -20.24
N VAL A 760 -2.52 -1.32 -21.50
CA VAL A 760 -1.49 -0.36 -21.92
C VAL A 760 -1.92 1.07 -21.63
N THR A 761 -3.18 1.38 -21.84
CA THR A 761 -3.80 2.67 -21.51
C THR A 761 -3.74 2.94 -20.02
N ARG A 762 -4.19 1.99 -19.23
CA ARG A 762 -4.28 2.08 -17.77
C ARG A 762 -2.90 2.15 -17.09
N SER A 763 -1.93 1.41 -17.58
CA SER A 763 -0.55 1.46 -17.09
C SER A 763 0.06 2.87 -17.23
N LYS A 764 -0.39 3.64 -18.22
CA LYS A 764 0.00 5.05 -18.39
C LYS A 764 -0.80 6.00 -17.49
N GLU A 765 -2.06 5.70 -17.22
CA GLU A 765 -2.96 6.51 -16.37
C GLU A 765 -2.68 6.36 -14.86
N LEU A 766 -2.25 5.18 -14.41
CA LEU A 766 -1.84 4.95 -13.01
C LEU A 766 -0.59 5.76 -12.62
N MET A 767 0.14 6.29 -13.60
CA MET A 767 1.28 7.18 -13.32
C MET A 767 0.90 8.65 -13.20
N GLN A 768 -0.32 9.09 -13.64
CA GLN A 768 -0.74 10.50 -13.55
C GLN A 768 -2.27 10.65 -13.68
N PRO A 769 -2.97 11.46 -12.83
CA PRO A 769 -4.39 11.77 -13.02
C PRO A 769 -4.57 12.67 -14.25
N ALA A 770 -5.50 12.29 -15.14
CA ALA A 770 -5.56 12.68 -16.54
C ALA A 770 -5.81 14.17 -16.86
N ARG A 771 -6.19 15.04 -15.92
CA ARG A 771 -6.51 16.45 -16.24
C ARG A 771 -5.85 17.56 -15.43
N ALA A 772 -5.24 17.30 -14.28
CA ALA A 772 -4.21 18.23 -13.77
C ALA A 772 -3.09 18.37 -14.80
N ASP A 773 -2.90 17.33 -15.62
CA ASP A 773 -2.00 17.31 -16.75
C ASP A 773 -2.42 18.21 -17.90
N HIS A 774 -3.69 18.32 -18.27
CA HIS A 774 -4.07 19.07 -19.47
C HIS A 774 -3.70 20.54 -19.35
N SER A 775 -3.89 21.18 -18.20
CA SER A 775 -3.43 22.57 -18.00
C SER A 775 -1.92 22.70 -17.99
N ILE A 776 -1.22 21.70 -17.41
CA ILE A 776 0.26 21.63 -17.43
C ILE A 776 0.73 21.35 -18.85
N LEU A 777 0.09 20.43 -19.57
CA LEU A 777 0.42 20.11 -20.94
C LEU A 777 0.14 21.28 -21.89
N MET A 778 -0.96 22.01 -21.69
CA MET A 778 -1.24 23.23 -22.45
C MET A 778 -0.25 24.34 -22.14
N ALA A 779 0.16 24.50 -20.88
CA ALA A 779 1.21 25.45 -20.51
C ALA A 779 2.57 25.03 -21.12
N LEU A 780 2.90 23.72 -21.07
CA LEU A 780 4.06 23.14 -21.72
C LEU A 780 4.03 23.38 -23.23
N LYS A 781 2.93 23.04 -23.89
CA LYS A 781 2.72 23.26 -25.32
C LYS A 781 2.97 24.72 -25.70
N LYS A 782 2.30 25.65 -25.01
CA LYS A 782 2.46 27.09 -25.24
C LYS A 782 3.90 27.56 -25.03
N ARG A 783 4.60 27.01 -24.03
CA ARG A 783 6.01 27.28 -23.80
C ARG A 783 6.88 26.75 -24.96
N LEU A 784 6.68 25.48 -25.36
CA LEU A 784 7.42 24.85 -26.47
C LEU A 784 7.16 25.58 -27.78
N GLU A 785 5.94 25.96 -28.09
CA GLU A 785 5.58 26.76 -29.29
C GLU A 785 6.26 28.15 -29.31
N ASN A 786 6.47 28.74 -28.15
CA ASN A 786 7.15 30.03 -28.01
C ASN A 786 8.69 29.96 -28.08
N GLU A 787 9.24 28.73 -27.94
CA GLU A 787 10.70 28.51 -27.98
C GLU A 787 11.24 28.83 -29.37
N THR A 788 12.45 29.40 -29.41
CA THR A 788 13.13 29.76 -30.65
C THR A 788 14.35 28.85 -30.81
N LEU A 789 14.40 28.12 -31.93
CA LEU A 789 15.51 27.27 -32.31
C LEU A 789 16.26 27.88 -33.51
N TYR A 790 17.51 27.47 -33.68
CA TYR A 790 18.32 27.85 -34.81
C TYR A 790 18.33 26.72 -35.84
N ALA A 791 17.63 26.95 -36.96
CA ALA A 791 17.70 26.06 -38.10
C ALA A 791 19.06 26.23 -38.78
N SER A 792 19.85 25.18 -38.84
CA SER A 792 21.24 25.20 -39.32
C SER A 792 21.38 24.19 -40.46
N CYS A 793 21.66 24.68 -41.66
CA CYS A 793 21.88 23.83 -42.84
C CYS A 793 23.24 23.11 -42.79
N LEU A 794 23.24 21.78 -42.87
CA LEU A 794 24.46 20.96 -42.81
C LEU A 794 25.34 21.15 -44.08
N SER A 795 24.70 21.47 -45.20
CA SER A 795 25.42 21.61 -46.49
C SER A 795 26.12 22.97 -46.64
N CYS A 796 25.42 24.08 -46.41
CA CYS A 796 25.99 25.44 -46.64
C CYS A 796 26.18 26.24 -45.33
N ARG A 797 25.83 25.65 -44.15
CA ARG A 797 26.00 26.21 -42.81
C ARG A 797 25.23 27.51 -42.57
N THR A 798 24.31 27.87 -43.45
CA THR A 798 23.41 29.02 -43.23
C THR A 798 22.51 28.71 -42.04
N GLN A 799 22.35 29.71 -41.16
CA GLN A 799 21.52 29.65 -39.97
C GLN A 799 20.44 30.70 -40.01
N TRP A 800 19.27 30.35 -39.53
CA TRP A 800 18.14 31.29 -39.32
C TRP A 800 17.32 30.88 -38.08
N ARG A 801 16.64 31.85 -37.51
CA ARG A 801 15.78 31.61 -36.34
C ARG A 801 14.44 31.04 -36.75
N VAL A 802 13.93 30.10 -36.00
CA VAL A 802 12.61 29.51 -36.20
C VAL A 802 11.92 29.41 -34.85
N ARG A 803 10.75 29.99 -34.75
CA ARG A 803 9.86 29.80 -33.61
C ARG A 803 9.09 28.47 -33.79
N VAL A 804 9.08 27.60 -32.79
CA VAL A 804 8.56 26.23 -32.89
C VAL A 804 7.08 26.22 -33.29
N GLY A 805 6.25 27.09 -32.72
CA GLY A 805 4.81 27.15 -33.04
C GLY A 805 4.51 27.62 -34.46
N SER A 806 5.50 28.21 -35.19
CA SER A 806 5.40 28.61 -36.60
C SER A 806 6.38 27.87 -37.50
N ALA A 807 6.92 26.74 -37.01
CA ALA A 807 7.87 25.92 -37.77
C ALA A 807 7.22 25.33 -39.02
N PRO A 808 7.90 25.35 -40.15
CA PRO A 808 7.38 24.77 -41.39
C PRO A 808 7.32 23.23 -41.24
N LYS A 809 6.33 22.59 -41.80
CA LYS A 809 6.22 21.12 -41.84
C LYS A 809 7.40 20.45 -42.49
N ARG A 810 8.10 21.15 -43.39
CA ARG A 810 9.29 20.66 -44.08
C ARG A 810 10.35 21.76 -44.13
N PHE A 811 11.51 21.47 -43.58
CA PHE A 811 12.66 22.37 -43.59
C PHE A 811 13.43 22.26 -44.88
N VAL A 812 13.64 23.39 -45.55
CA VAL A 812 14.44 23.51 -46.74
C VAL A 812 15.30 24.76 -46.61
N CYS A 813 16.59 24.64 -46.81
CA CYS A 813 17.50 25.78 -46.79
C CYS A 813 17.19 26.77 -47.94
N SER A 814 16.97 28.03 -47.64
CA SER A 814 16.68 29.07 -48.62
C SER A 814 17.86 29.32 -49.57
N LYS A 815 19.13 29.08 -49.09
CA LYS A 815 20.33 29.34 -49.85
C LYS A 815 20.73 28.21 -50.81
N CYS A 816 20.73 26.95 -50.35
CA CYS A 816 21.23 25.81 -51.16
C CYS A 816 20.16 24.73 -51.43
N ARG A 817 18.91 24.93 -51.02
CA ARG A 817 17.78 24.01 -51.20
C ARG A 817 17.96 22.63 -50.52
N SER A 818 19.00 22.45 -49.71
CA SER A 818 19.21 21.21 -48.96
C SER A 818 18.07 21.02 -47.92
N ARG A 819 17.64 19.75 -47.72
CA ARG A 819 16.73 19.31 -46.68
C ARG A 819 17.43 18.88 -45.38
N MET A 820 18.77 18.84 -45.41
CA MET A 820 19.54 18.48 -44.21
C MET A 820 19.72 19.72 -43.33
N VAL A 821 18.72 19.96 -42.49
CA VAL A 821 18.65 21.12 -41.60
C VAL A 821 18.51 20.60 -40.18
N ALA A 822 19.45 20.93 -39.30
CA ALA A 822 19.37 20.65 -37.88
C ALA A 822 18.72 21.82 -37.13
N LEU A 823 17.97 21.52 -36.08
CA LEU A 823 17.40 22.51 -35.14
C LEU A 823 18.24 22.52 -33.88
N LEU A 824 19.00 23.56 -33.64
CA LEU A 824 19.92 23.71 -32.52
C LEU A 824 19.40 24.76 -31.53
N LYS A 825 19.67 24.55 -30.26
CA LYS A 825 19.43 25.57 -29.23
C LYS A 825 20.49 26.69 -29.32
N GLU A 826 20.23 27.83 -28.71
CA GLU A 826 21.12 28.98 -28.79
C GLU A 826 22.53 28.67 -28.30
N TYR A 827 22.66 27.91 -27.22
CA TYR A 827 23.95 27.51 -26.66
C TYR A 827 24.72 26.49 -27.54
N ASP A 828 24.02 25.74 -28.40
CA ASP A 828 24.61 24.74 -29.31
C ASP A 828 24.82 25.25 -30.74
N ARG A 829 24.40 26.46 -31.04
CA ARG A 829 24.40 26.97 -32.44
C ARG A 829 25.76 26.99 -33.09
N GLU A 830 26.81 27.23 -32.30
CA GLU A 830 28.17 27.30 -32.78
C GLU A 830 28.77 25.95 -33.19
N SER A 831 28.18 24.85 -32.71
CA SER A 831 28.64 23.47 -33.02
C SER A 831 28.54 23.15 -34.52
N ILE A 832 27.71 23.85 -35.28
CA ILE A 832 27.64 23.70 -36.75
C ILE A 832 29.01 24.00 -37.46
N LYS A 833 29.89 24.79 -36.85
CA LYS A 833 31.22 25.08 -37.37
C LYS A 833 32.14 23.87 -37.37
N LEU A 834 31.84 22.88 -36.48
CA LEU A 834 32.61 21.63 -36.44
C LEU A 834 32.53 20.84 -37.74
N LEU A 835 31.42 20.98 -38.50
CA LEU A 835 31.30 20.35 -39.83
C LEU A 835 32.27 20.89 -40.89
N ALA A 836 32.99 21.99 -40.56
CA ALA A 836 34.05 22.54 -41.46
C ALA A 836 35.47 22.12 -41.12
N LYS A 837 35.67 21.55 -39.92
CA LYS A 837 36.98 21.20 -39.41
C LYS A 837 37.45 19.88 -40.03
N LYS A 838 38.69 19.83 -40.54
CA LYS A 838 39.26 18.63 -41.18
C LYS A 838 39.69 17.56 -40.16
N ASP A 839 40.27 18.00 -39.03
CA ASP A 839 40.73 17.10 -37.97
C ASP A 839 39.87 17.34 -36.73
N LEU A 840 39.01 16.36 -36.41
CA LEU A 840 38.08 16.37 -35.28
C LEU A 840 38.65 15.51 -34.17
N THR A 841 38.57 16.02 -32.94
CA THR A 841 38.77 15.20 -31.73
C THR A 841 37.62 14.18 -31.58
N ASP A 842 37.76 13.19 -30.74
CA ASP A 842 36.73 12.17 -30.58
C ASP A 842 35.41 12.73 -29.99
N ASP A 843 35.47 13.77 -29.15
CA ASP A 843 34.30 14.45 -28.65
C ASP A 843 33.65 15.34 -29.72
N GLU A 844 34.45 16.02 -30.54
CA GLU A 844 33.93 16.77 -31.69
C GLU A 844 33.29 15.86 -32.76
N LYS A 845 33.79 14.64 -32.95
CA LYS A 845 33.14 13.61 -33.79
C LYS A 845 31.78 13.20 -33.23
N LYS A 846 31.69 12.97 -31.91
CA LYS A 846 30.40 12.68 -31.27
C LYS A 846 29.40 13.82 -31.47
N GLU A 847 29.85 15.05 -31.34
CA GLU A 847 28.98 16.22 -31.50
C GLU A 847 28.52 16.40 -32.97
N THR A 848 29.38 16.18 -33.96
CA THR A 848 28.96 16.19 -35.36
C THR A 848 27.98 15.07 -35.69
N MET A 849 28.12 13.90 -35.08
CA MET A 849 27.11 12.82 -35.18
C MET A 849 25.75 13.22 -34.59
N LYS A 850 25.71 13.90 -33.44
CA LYS A 850 24.48 14.41 -32.87
C LYS A 850 23.79 15.42 -33.79
N ILE A 851 24.54 16.36 -34.38
CA ILE A 851 24.00 17.33 -35.33
C ILE A 851 23.39 16.60 -36.54
N SER A 852 24.08 15.60 -37.08
CA SER A 852 23.59 14.82 -38.22
C SER A 852 22.32 14.04 -37.87
N ARG A 853 22.23 13.42 -36.66
CA ARG A 853 21.01 12.76 -36.17
C ARG A 853 19.85 13.74 -36.01
N ASN A 854 20.10 14.93 -35.45
CA ASN A 854 19.12 16.00 -35.33
C ASN A 854 18.54 16.38 -36.71
N ALA A 855 19.36 16.58 -37.71
CA ALA A 855 18.92 16.91 -39.07
C ALA A 855 18.08 15.79 -39.71
N ASN A 856 18.40 14.53 -39.46
CA ASN A 856 17.60 13.39 -39.92
C ASN A 856 16.24 13.36 -39.25
N LEU A 857 16.16 13.59 -37.94
CA LEU A 857 14.86 13.65 -37.21
C LEU A 857 13.96 14.75 -37.77
N VAL A 858 14.53 15.96 -37.99
CA VAL A 858 13.80 17.11 -38.54
C VAL A 858 13.31 16.85 -39.95
N LYS A 859 14.07 16.09 -40.74
CA LYS A 859 13.71 15.69 -42.10
C LYS A 859 12.57 14.69 -42.14
N GLU A 860 12.51 13.77 -41.16
CA GLU A 860 11.62 12.60 -41.14
C GLU A 860 10.33 12.83 -40.37
N ASN A 861 10.30 13.74 -39.40
CA ASN A 861 9.16 13.90 -38.49
C ASN A 861 8.77 15.37 -38.29
N GLU A 862 7.49 15.68 -38.58
CA GLU A 862 6.93 17.03 -38.44
C GLU A 862 6.87 17.53 -37.00
N LEU A 863 6.83 16.61 -35.99
CA LEU A 863 6.83 16.95 -34.58
C LEU A 863 8.24 17.11 -33.98
N ALA A 864 9.27 16.85 -34.76
CA ALA A 864 10.66 16.98 -34.28
C ALA A 864 11.01 18.37 -33.71
N PRO A 865 10.52 19.51 -34.27
CA PRO A 865 10.79 20.82 -33.68
C PRO A 865 10.29 20.94 -32.25
N MET A 866 9.10 20.42 -31.96
CA MET A 866 8.50 20.45 -30.60
C MET A 866 9.26 19.55 -29.61
N ALA A 867 9.65 18.35 -30.02
CA ALA A 867 10.44 17.45 -29.17
C ALA A 867 11.85 18.05 -28.87
N LEU A 868 12.52 18.64 -29.88
CA LEU A 868 13.84 19.24 -29.72
C LEU A 868 13.82 20.55 -28.93
N ALA A 869 12.68 21.22 -28.84
CA ALA A 869 12.50 22.41 -28.01
C ALA A 869 12.53 22.09 -26.52
N GLY A 870 12.21 20.86 -26.13
CA GLY A 870 12.19 20.42 -24.73
C GLY A 870 13.53 20.64 -24.02
N ARG A 871 13.51 21.05 -22.75
CA ARG A 871 14.70 21.33 -21.93
C ARG A 871 15.50 20.04 -21.71
N GLY A 872 16.80 20.06 -22.04
CA GLY A 872 17.68 18.89 -21.92
C GLY A 872 17.39 17.75 -22.89
N ILE A 873 16.48 17.93 -23.82
CA ILE A 873 16.18 16.94 -24.85
C ILE A 873 17.13 17.13 -26.03
N GLY A 874 18.02 16.17 -26.20
CA GLY A 874 18.92 16.06 -27.36
C GLY A 874 18.35 15.11 -28.44
N PRO A 875 19.05 14.93 -29.57
CA PRO A 875 18.58 14.12 -30.70
C PRO A 875 18.19 12.68 -30.34
N ASP A 876 18.93 12.05 -29.44
CA ASP A 876 18.67 10.66 -29.03
C ASP A 876 17.39 10.54 -28.18
N SER A 877 17.16 11.49 -27.27
CA SER A 877 15.93 11.54 -26.48
C SER A 877 14.73 11.92 -27.35
N ALA A 878 14.88 12.94 -28.22
CA ALA A 878 13.84 13.29 -29.17
C ALA A 878 13.48 12.12 -30.10
N SER A 879 14.47 11.33 -30.55
CA SER A 879 14.21 10.11 -31.34
C SER A 879 13.38 9.07 -30.60
N ARG A 880 13.62 8.89 -29.31
CA ARG A 880 12.80 7.95 -28.49
C ARG A 880 11.37 8.44 -28.35
N ILE A 881 11.18 9.72 -28.05
CA ILE A 881 9.85 10.33 -27.94
C ILE A 881 9.10 10.20 -29.27
N LEU A 882 9.70 10.60 -30.38
CA LEU A 882 9.09 10.58 -31.71
C LEU A 882 8.76 9.17 -32.25
N ARG A 883 9.39 8.14 -31.71
CA ARG A 883 9.10 6.72 -32.02
C ARG A 883 8.05 6.11 -31.10
N GLY A 884 7.64 6.80 -30.05
CA GLY A 884 6.56 6.38 -29.17
C GLY A 884 5.23 6.28 -29.93
N MET A 885 4.37 5.33 -29.57
CA MET A 885 2.99 5.34 -30.04
C MET A 885 2.22 6.37 -29.23
N HIS A 886 1.87 7.49 -29.84
CA HIS A 886 1.02 8.53 -29.24
C HIS A 886 -0.37 8.43 -29.82
N ARG A 887 -1.41 8.37 -28.97
CA ARG A 887 -2.82 8.35 -29.39
C ARG A 887 -3.29 9.73 -29.81
N ASP A 888 -2.75 10.74 -29.14
CA ASP A 888 -3.09 12.15 -29.30
C ASP A 888 -1.87 13.03 -29.01
N GLU A 889 -2.07 14.33 -29.14
CA GLU A 889 -1.05 15.33 -28.87
C GLU A 889 -0.65 15.38 -27.38
N ASP A 890 -1.58 15.10 -26.47
CA ASP A 890 -1.33 15.13 -25.03
C ASP A 890 -0.35 14.01 -24.64
N ASP A 891 -0.49 12.82 -25.19
CA ASP A 891 0.45 11.71 -24.98
C ASP A 891 1.88 12.09 -25.41
N PHE A 892 2.01 12.77 -26.55
CA PHE A 892 3.30 13.26 -27.04
C PHE A 892 3.89 14.32 -26.10
N LEU A 893 3.08 15.25 -25.62
CA LEU A 893 3.52 16.28 -24.68
C LEU A 893 3.90 15.69 -23.31
N ARG A 894 3.24 14.64 -22.86
CA ARG A 894 3.61 13.91 -21.64
C ARG A 894 4.99 13.27 -21.73
N ASP A 895 5.31 12.67 -22.86
CA ASP A 895 6.64 12.10 -23.09
C ASP A 895 7.73 13.18 -23.09
N ILE A 896 7.46 14.37 -23.64
CA ILE A 896 8.37 15.52 -23.58
C ILE A 896 8.53 15.97 -22.11
N LEU A 897 7.43 16.11 -21.38
CA LEU A 897 7.46 16.51 -19.96
C LEU A 897 8.28 15.53 -19.12
N SER A 898 8.04 14.24 -19.31
CA SER A 898 8.76 13.16 -18.61
C SER A 898 10.27 13.22 -18.87
N ALA A 899 10.66 13.50 -20.12
CA ALA A 899 12.07 13.64 -20.49
C ALA A 899 12.70 14.90 -19.89
N GLU A 900 11.97 16.02 -19.79
CA GLU A 900 12.44 17.24 -19.12
C GLU A 900 12.62 17.03 -17.62
N VAL A 901 11.67 16.35 -16.97
CA VAL A 901 11.76 16.00 -15.55
C VAL A 901 12.97 15.10 -15.29
N LEU A 902 13.19 14.11 -16.15
CA LEU A 902 14.36 13.23 -16.05
C LEU A 902 15.67 14.01 -16.22
N TYR A 903 15.71 14.93 -17.15
CA TYR A 903 16.88 15.81 -17.34
C TYR A 903 17.12 16.70 -16.12
N ALA A 904 16.09 17.35 -15.59
CA ALA A 904 16.20 18.19 -14.41
C ALA A 904 16.70 17.42 -13.17
N ARG A 905 16.27 16.15 -13.02
CA ARG A 905 16.76 15.25 -11.98
C ARG A 905 18.25 14.91 -12.14
N ASN A 906 18.69 14.65 -13.37
CA ASN A 906 20.05 14.21 -13.65
C ASN A 906 21.05 15.38 -13.76
N LYS A 907 20.60 16.61 -14.06
CA LYS A 907 21.46 17.79 -14.21
C LYS A 907 22.29 18.08 -12.95
N ARG A 908 21.78 17.76 -11.75
CA ARG A 908 22.50 17.93 -10.49
C ARG A 908 23.72 16.98 -10.32
N PHE A 909 23.88 15.99 -11.21
CA PHE A 909 25.01 15.06 -11.20
C PHE A 909 26.07 15.40 -12.27
N TRP A 910 25.86 16.43 -13.09
CA TRP A 910 26.74 16.84 -14.17
C TRP A 910 27.41 18.20 -13.93
N ASP A 911 26.92 18.96 -12.93
CA ASP A 911 27.55 20.13 -12.35
C ASP A 911 28.24 19.77 -11.03
#